data_47be1aa5590302c36db66170fa048694
#
_entry.id   47be1aa5590302c36db66170fa048694
#
_cell.length_a   1.000
_cell.length_b   1.000
_cell.length_c   1.000
_cell.angle_alpha   90.00
_cell.angle_beta   90.00
_cell.angle_gamma   90.00
#
_symmetry.space_group_name_H-M   'P 1'
#
loop_
_entity.id
_entity.type
_entity.pdbx_description
1 polymer ?
#
loop_
_entity_poly.entity_id
_entity_poly.type
_entity_poly.pdbx_seq_one_letter_code
_entity_poly.pdbx_strand_id
1 'polypeptide(L)'
;MKRVAMMMHLCVGAASVVYGQQESAVTDSLWKVSLQEVEVVSTRATRNTPVAFTNIGKEELQKQNLGQDLPYLLSMTPSAISTSDAGGGIGYTSIRVRGTDGTRINVTANGIPINDAESHTVFWVNLPDFASSVKDMQVQRGAGTSTNGAGAFGASINMQTGELSVQPYVSFNGSYGSFNTHKETLRLGTGLIDGHWSFDARLSNIATDGYIHRASVGLNSYYLQGAYYDDHTSIKLITFAGKEQTYHAWNYASKEEMELYGRRYNSCGYMYTDGNGQMHFYDDQTDNYVQKNWQLLFNHQLSAEWSMNVGLHYTKGDGYYQEYKRNRTLIEYGLKPFVWNGEEVAWSDLVRKKAMNNGFGGGIFSVSYKNHRLSAALGGGFNRYEGDHFGQVLWVKDYVGKLTPNQEYYRNKGTKNDGNLYLKADYQLADGLNMYADMQYRHITYQIKGTNDKWNIVTNEGLQQLDIDEEFGFFNPKVGLSWQMDKHQRLFGSFSVAHKEPTRNNYTDGKFHEHPKQERLFDYELGYTYANKWLSLGANLYYMDYKDQLVLTGELNEIGEPMATNMPDSYRMGMELMAGIRTDFGFSWDANATWSRNRIRNFTETLYENEDAGGEKWEIHHGDTPIAFSPDFIWNNRLSYQYQNFEVSLQSQYVSKQYMSNARQEEHVLDAYFVSNLHLSYSFKLPWVKSAKVGLTVYNLFNEKYENNGYAGSGFYYDGGEKLRYNYAGYAAQAGTNVLGHLSLNF
;
A
#
# COMPACT_ATOMS: atom_id res chain seq x y z
N MET A 1 -14.09 -21.95 -19.48
CA MET A 1 -15.39 -21.89 -20.23
C MET A 1 -16.59 -22.36 -19.42
N LYS A 2 -16.58 -23.50 -18.72
CA LYS A 2 -17.77 -23.95 -17.92
C LYS A 2 -18.11 -23.01 -16.73
N ARG A 3 -17.13 -22.37 -16.07
CA ARG A 3 -17.37 -21.42 -14.98
C ARG A 3 -17.93 -20.06 -15.45
N VAL A 4 -17.50 -19.57 -16.61
CA VAL A 4 -18.02 -18.35 -17.24
C VAL A 4 -19.47 -18.54 -17.69
N ALA A 5 -19.82 -19.71 -18.25
CA ALA A 5 -21.18 -20.03 -18.61
C ALA A 5 -22.12 -20.13 -17.38
N MET A 6 -21.64 -20.60 -16.26
CA MET A 6 -22.41 -20.67 -15.01
C MET A 6 -22.65 -19.28 -14.40
N MET A 7 -21.68 -18.35 -14.47
CA MET A 7 -21.88 -16.94 -14.08
C MET A 7 -22.88 -16.20 -15.01
N MET A 8 -22.82 -16.44 -16.32
CA MET A 8 -23.80 -15.87 -17.26
C MET A 8 -25.24 -16.34 -16.98
N HIS A 9 -25.47 -17.59 -16.60
CA HIS A 9 -26.79 -18.10 -16.26
C HIS A 9 -27.35 -17.50 -14.95
N LEU A 10 -26.49 -17.19 -13.97
CA LEU A 10 -26.89 -16.47 -12.76
C LEU A 10 -27.27 -15.00 -13.02
N CYS A 11 -26.61 -14.34 -13.98
CA CYS A 11 -26.94 -12.96 -14.36
C CYS A 11 -28.31 -12.86 -15.06
N VAL A 12 -28.69 -13.81 -15.87
CA VAL A 12 -29.99 -13.81 -16.58
C VAL A 12 -31.16 -14.09 -15.62
N GLY A 13 -30.96 -14.91 -14.60
CA GLY A 13 -31.97 -15.19 -13.57
C GLY A 13 -32.25 -14.00 -12.63
N ALA A 14 -31.26 -13.14 -12.37
CA ALA A 14 -31.41 -11.99 -11.50
C ALA A 14 -32.10 -10.78 -12.19
N ALA A 15 -31.97 -10.68 -13.52
CA ALA A 15 -32.57 -9.58 -14.30
C ALA A 15 -34.11 -9.63 -14.42
N SER A 16 -34.73 -10.80 -14.19
CA SER A 16 -36.18 -10.97 -14.35
C SER A 16 -36.99 -10.57 -13.10
N VAL A 17 -36.40 -10.20 -12.00
CA VAL A 17 -37.10 -9.84 -10.73
C VAL A 17 -37.26 -8.31 -10.57
N VAL A 18 -36.65 -7.48 -11.42
CA VAL A 18 -36.48 -6.03 -11.17
C VAL A 18 -37.48 -5.13 -11.93
N TYR A 19 -38.48 -5.64 -12.60
CA TYR A 19 -39.49 -4.81 -13.26
C TYR A 19 -40.68 -4.51 -12.33
N GLY A 20 -40.66 -3.34 -11.72
CA GLY A 20 -41.82 -2.70 -11.11
C GLY A 20 -41.55 -1.80 -9.93
N GLN A 21 -41.15 -0.56 -10.20
CA GLN A 21 -41.57 0.64 -9.43
C GLN A 21 -41.01 1.91 -10.07
N GLN A 22 -41.82 2.84 -10.38
CA GLN A 22 -41.51 4.08 -11.09
C GLN A 22 -42.11 5.32 -10.40
N GLU A 23 -41.32 6.39 -10.33
CA GLU A 23 -41.69 7.82 -10.40
C GLU A 23 -41.74 8.72 -9.13
N SER A 24 -41.56 8.32 -7.89
CA SER A 24 -41.52 9.32 -6.80
C SER A 24 -40.13 9.67 -6.26
N ALA A 25 -39.04 9.10 -6.80
CA ALA A 25 -37.72 9.07 -6.19
C ALA A 25 -36.75 10.25 -6.50
N VAL A 26 -37.09 11.16 -7.43
CA VAL A 26 -36.10 12.12 -7.95
C VAL A 26 -35.83 13.31 -7.01
N THR A 27 -36.83 13.81 -6.31
CA THR A 27 -36.70 14.94 -5.37
C THR A 27 -36.07 14.51 -4.04
N ASP A 28 -36.39 13.33 -3.56
CA ASP A 28 -35.81 12.74 -2.35
C ASP A 28 -34.32 12.35 -2.50
N SER A 29 -33.89 12.07 -3.73
CA SER A 29 -32.49 11.66 -4.02
C SER A 29 -31.47 12.79 -3.83
N LEU A 30 -31.86 14.05 -4.05
CA LEU A 30 -30.97 15.21 -3.88
C LEU A 30 -30.57 15.44 -2.42
N TRP A 31 -31.45 15.21 -1.47
CA TRP A 31 -31.16 15.33 -0.04
C TRP A 31 -30.23 14.21 0.47
N LYS A 32 -30.39 13.00 -0.05
CA LYS A 32 -29.56 11.83 0.31
C LYS A 32 -28.15 11.91 -0.27
N VAL A 33 -27.99 12.52 -1.44
CA VAL A 33 -26.69 12.89 -1.98
C VAL A 33 -25.96 13.90 -1.09
N SER A 34 -26.71 14.86 -0.49
CA SER A 34 -26.16 15.84 0.46
C SER A 34 -25.61 15.19 1.74
N LEU A 35 -26.25 14.14 2.27
CA LEU A 35 -25.74 13.39 3.45
C LEU A 35 -24.44 12.62 3.16
N GLN A 36 -24.28 12.09 1.95
CA GLN A 36 -23.01 11.49 1.52
C GLN A 36 -21.89 12.54 1.41
N GLU A 37 -22.21 13.78 1.02
CA GLU A 37 -21.25 14.88 1.01
C GLU A 37 -20.77 15.26 2.42
N VAL A 38 -21.63 15.20 3.44
CA VAL A 38 -21.25 15.44 4.84
C VAL A 38 -20.28 14.39 5.35
N GLU A 39 -20.49 13.11 5.01
CA GLU A 39 -19.56 12.02 5.36
C GLU A 39 -18.17 12.23 4.74
N VAL A 40 -18.12 12.65 3.49
CA VAL A 40 -16.87 12.89 2.73
C VAL A 40 -16.10 14.09 3.29
N VAL A 41 -16.78 15.19 3.62
CA VAL A 41 -16.14 16.45 4.04
C VAL A 41 -15.42 16.32 5.39
N SER A 42 -15.91 15.46 6.30
CA SER A 42 -15.30 15.32 7.63
C SER A 42 -13.89 14.71 7.62
N THR A 43 -13.60 13.83 6.66
CA THR A 43 -12.35 13.06 6.61
C THR A 43 -11.33 13.57 5.58
N ARG A 44 -11.67 14.55 4.75
CA ARG A 44 -10.86 15.01 3.62
C ARG A 44 -10.37 16.43 3.73
N ALA A 45 -9.26 16.70 3.07
CA ALA A 45 -8.81 18.04 2.78
C ALA A 45 -9.72 18.69 1.72
N THR A 46 -10.08 19.95 1.95
CA THR A 46 -10.84 20.79 1.04
C THR A 46 -9.94 21.86 0.43
N ARG A 47 -10.48 22.70 -0.44
CA ARG A 47 -9.74 23.85 -0.96
C ARG A 47 -9.32 24.84 0.12
N ASN A 48 -9.96 24.85 1.27
CA ASN A 48 -9.57 25.72 2.39
C ASN A 48 -8.44 25.11 3.23
N THR A 49 -8.28 23.79 3.21
CA THR A 49 -7.23 23.10 3.98
C THR A 49 -5.87 23.29 3.34
N PRO A 50 -4.88 23.86 4.04
CA PRO A 50 -3.56 24.22 3.45
C PRO A 50 -2.63 23.01 3.36
N VAL A 51 -3.01 22.00 2.57
CA VAL A 51 -2.21 20.80 2.29
C VAL A 51 -2.20 20.49 0.80
N ALA A 52 -1.16 19.81 0.34
CA ALA A 52 -1.05 19.29 -1.01
C ALA A 52 -1.84 17.99 -1.15
N PHE A 53 -2.83 17.92 -2.04
CA PHE A 53 -3.61 16.71 -2.27
C PHE A 53 -3.98 16.51 -3.74
N THR A 54 -4.31 15.28 -4.07
CA THR A 54 -4.83 14.85 -5.39
C THR A 54 -6.09 14.02 -5.17
N ASN A 55 -7.16 14.36 -5.87
CA ASN A 55 -8.40 13.58 -5.88
C ASN A 55 -8.44 12.71 -7.13
N ILE A 56 -8.83 11.45 -6.99
CA ILE A 56 -8.98 10.48 -8.06
C ILE A 56 -10.41 9.95 -8.01
N GLY A 57 -11.19 10.27 -9.03
CA GLY A 57 -12.59 9.89 -9.09
C GLY A 57 -12.81 8.47 -9.61
N LYS A 58 -14.04 7.97 -9.46
CA LYS A 58 -14.46 6.63 -9.86
C LYS A 58 -14.15 6.31 -11.33
N GLU A 59 -14.45 7.23 -12.25
CA GLU A 59 -14.22 7.01 -13.68
C GLU A 59 -12.74 6.78 -13.98
N GLU A 60 -11.85 7.54 -13.37
CA GLU A 60 -10.41 7.39 -13.54
C GLU A 60 -9.90 6.07 -12.96
N LEU A 61 -10.35 5.72 -11.75
CA LEU A 61 -10.04 4.43 -11.14
C LEU A 61 -10.50 3.27 -12.01
N GLN A 62 -11.72 3.31 -12.53
CA GLN A 62 -12.28 2.24 -13.37
C GLN A 62 -11.57 2.08 -14.72
N LYS A 63 -11.10 3.18 -15.34
CA LYS A 63 -10.33 3.11 -16.60
C LYS A 63 -9.01 2.35 -16.46
N GLN A 64 -8.37 2.44 -15.30
CA GLN A 64 -7.06 1.84 -15.03
C GLN A 64 -7.15 0.49 -14.29
N ASN A 65 -8.29 0.18 -13.66
CA ASN A 65 -8.47 -1.03 -12.84
C ASN A 65 -8.71 -2.29 -13.67
N LEU A 66 -7.67 -2.73 -14.38
CA LEU A 66 -7.72 -3.90 -15.27
C LEU A 66 -7.18 -5.19 -14.64
N GLY A 67 -6.70 -5.13 -13.40
CA GLY A 67 -6.15 -6.27 -12.66
C GLY A 67 -4.96 -5.91 -11.79
N GLN A 68 -4.24 -4.83 -12.11
CA GLN A 68 -3.13 -4.36 -11.28
C GLN A 68 -3.62 -3.88 -9.91
N ASP A 69 -2.76 -3.99 -8.91
CA ASP A 69 -3.03 -3.56 -7.55
C ASP A 69 -3.14 -2.03 -7.45
N LEU A 70 -3.77 -1.57 -6.39
CA LEU A 70 -4.12 -0.16 -6.19
C LEU A 70 -2.93 0.81 -6.29
N PRO A 71 -1.69 0.51 -5.84
CA PRO A 71 -0.52 1.36 -6.06
C PRO A 71 -0.32 1.81 -7.50
N TYR A 72 -0.55 0.92 -8.46
CA TYR A 72 -0.39 1.23 -9.89
C TYR A 72 -1.45 2.20 -10.43
N LEU A 73 -2.65 2.21 -9.82
CA LEU A 73 -3.71 3.15 -10.16
C LEU A 73 -3.40 4.59 -9.68
N LEU A 74 -2.40 4.74 -8.79
CA LEU A 74 -1.94 6.01 -8.24
C LEU A 74 -0.73 6.60 -8.97
N SER A 75 -0.28 6.00 -10.06
CA SER A 75 0.96 6.35 -10.78
C SER A 75 0.99 7.80 -11.31
N MET A 76 -0.18 8.43 -11.53
CA MET A 76 -0.26 9.85 -11.91
C MET A 76 -0.22 10.82 -10.70
N THR A 77 -0.11 10.32 -9.48
CA THR A 77 0.08 11.16 -8.29
C THR A 77 1.50 11.76 -8.30
N PRO A 78 1.68 13.08 -8.08
CA PRO A 78 3.01 13.67 -7.97
C PRO A 78 3.87 12.97 -6.93
N SER A 79 5.15 12.78 -7.21
CA SER A 79 6.14 12.12 -6.33
C SER A 79 5.86 10.65 -5.99
N ALA A 80 4.91 9.99 -6.67
CA ALA A 80 4.57 8.60 -6.40
C ALA A 80 5.31 7.63 -7.33
N ILE A 81 5.79 6.52 -6.76
CA ILE A 81 6.40 5.38 -7.47
C ILE A 81 5.77 4.10 -6.93
N SER A 82 5.32 3.24 -7.83
CA SER A 82 4.81 1.91 -7.51
C SER A 82 5.86 0.84 -7.83
N THR A 83 5.93 -0.21 -7.02
CA THR A 83 6.86 -1.33 -7.22
C THR A 83 6.12 -2.66 -7.21
N SER A 84 6.71 -3.69 -7.84
CA SER A 84 6.15 -5.04 -7.91
C SER A 84 7.25 -6.10 -7.87
N ASP A 85 7.13 -7.06 -6.98
CA ASP A 85 8.08 -8.16 -6.84
C ASP A 85 7.91 -9.20 -7.97
N ALA A 86 6.66 -9.47 -8.37
CA ALA A 86 6.33 -10.37 -9.48
C ALA A 86 6.51 -9.73 -10.87
N GLY A 87 6.84 -8.44 -10.95
CA GLY A 87 7.13 -7.70 -12.18
C GLY A 87 5.94 -7.32 -13.04
N GLY A 88 4.70 -7.69 -12.66
CA GLY A 88 3.47 -7.44 -13.42
C GLY A 88 2.48 -6.47 -12.77
N GLY A 89 2.79 -5.97 -11.57
CA GLY A 89 1.91 -5.07 -10.82
C GLY A 89 0.72 -5.75 -10.14
N ILE A 90 0.78 -7.07 -9.90
CA ILE A 90 -0.21 -7.88 -9.20
C ILE A 90 0.52 -8.72 -8.16
N GLY A 91 -0.04 -8.82 -6.95
CA GLY A 91 0.52 -9.57 -5.84
C GLY A 91 1.23 -8.67 -4.83
N TYR A 92 2.52 -8.90 -4.57
CA TYR A 92 3.30 -8.04 -3.69
C TYR A 92 3.70 -6.77 -4.44
N THR A 93 3.00 -5.69 -4.10
CA THR A 93 3.20 -4.35 -4.65
C THR A 93 3.30 -3.34 -3.53
N SER A 94 4.04 -2.27 -3.74
CA SER A 94 4.14 -1.17 -2.79
C SER A 94 4.09 0.20 -3.48
N ILE A 95 3.95 1.26 -2.68
CA ILE A 95 3.98 2.64 -3.16
C ILE A 95 4.91 3.47 -2.28
N ARG A 96 5.66 4.36 -2.91
CA ARG A 96 6.45 5.41 -2.24
C ARG A 96 5.96 6.78 -2.67
N VAL A 97 5.88 7.72 -1.75
CA VAL A 97 5.49 9.11 -2.02
C VAL A 97 6.54 10.04 -1.42
N ARG A 98 7.11 10.96 -2.23
CA ARG A 98 8.25 11.81 -1.84
C ARG A 98 9.44 11.00 -1.28
N GLY A 99 9.63 9.77 -1.79
CA GLY A 99 10.65 8.84 -1.31
C GLY A 99 10.36 8.21 0.07
N THR A 100 9.22 8.47 0.70
CA THR A 100 8.79 7.75 1.90
C THR A 100 8.15 6.43 1.53
N ASP A 101 8.45 5.37 2.25
CA ASP A 101 7.95 4.02 2.03
C ASP A 101 6.54 3.80 2.59
N GLY A 102 5.96 2.64 2.30
CA GLY A 102 4.59 2.27 2.70
C GLY A 102 4.32 2.32 4.20
N THR A 103 5.35 2.16 5.05
CA THR A 103 5.20 2.23 6.51
C THR A 103 4.90 3.65 7.02
N ARG A 104 5.11 4.67 6.19
CA ARG A 104 4.87 6.10 6.45
C ARG A 104 3.67 6.65 5.69
N ILE A 105 2.96 5.78 4.98
CA ILE A 105 1.75 6.13 4.22
C ILE A 105 0.53 5.58 4.97
N ASN A 106 -0.23 6.49 5.56
CA ASN A 106 -1.47 6.12 6.22
C ASN A 106 -2.57 5.89 5.21
N VAL A 107 -3.30 4.79 5.32
CA VAL A 107 -4.38 4.43 4.40
C VAL A 107 -5.67 4.21 5.19
N THR A 108 -6.74 4.85 4.74
CA THR A 108 -8.06 4.68 5.35
C THR A 108 -9.11 4.27 4.32
N ALA A 109 -10.05 3.43 4.74
CA ALA A 109 -11.28 3.16 4.02
C ALA A 109 -12.45 3.68 4.86
N ASN A 110 -13.18 4.68 4.36
CA ASN A 110 -14.29 5.36 5.07
C ASN A 110 -13.85 6.01 6.41
N GLY A 111 -12.61 6.52 6.47
CA GLY A 111 -12.01 7.08 7.68
C GLY A 111 -11.43 6.06 8.66
N ILE A 112 -11.66 4.77 8.46
CA ILE A 112 -11.15 3.67 9.29
C ILE A 112 -9.76 3.28 8.78
N PRO A 113 -8.72 3.22 9.65
CA PRO A 113 -7.38 2.81 9.25
C PRO A 113 -7.35 1.34 8.82
N ILE A 114 -6.62 1.05 7.73
CA ILE A 114 -6.46 -0.30 7.19
C ILE A 114 -5.00 -0.76 7.14
N ASN A 115 -4.05 0.10 7.55
CA ASN A 115 -2.67 -0.32 7.75
C ASN A 115 -2.61 -1.42 8.83
N ASP A 116 -1.77 -2.41 8.63
CA ASP A 116 -1.43 -3.36 9.68
C ASP A 116 -0.82 -2.62 10.88
N ALA A 117 -1.22 -3.00 12.10
CA ALA A 117 -0.86 -2.27 13.30
C ALA A 117 0.60 -2.49 13.74
N GLU A 118 1.26 -3.56 13.31
CA GLU A 118 2.64 -3.90 13.66
C GLU A 118 3.62 -3.46 12.57
N SER A 119 3.35 -3.77 11.29
CA SER A 119 4.22 -3.39 10.16
C SER A 119 3.99 -1.96 9.67
N HIS A 120 2.86 -1.34 10.02
CA HIS A 120 2.41 -0.01 9.58
C HIS A 120 2.20 0.12 8.05
N THR A 121 2.24 -0.96 7.31
CA THR A 121 2.00 -0.94 5.86
C THR A 121 0.63 -1.51 5.51
N VAL A 122 0.22 -1.33 4.27
CA VAL A 122 -0.91 -2.04 3.68
C VAL A 122 -0.36 -3.08 2.71
N PHE A 123 -0.65 -4.34 2.97
CA PHE A 123 -0.43 -5.41 2.01
C PHE A 123 -1.57 -5.37 1.00
N TRP A 124 -1.33 -4.75 -0.16
CA TRP A 124 -2.35 -4.51 -1.18
C TRP A 124 -2.93 -5.80 -1.75
N VAL A 125 -2.16 -6.85 -1.73
CA VAL A 125 -2.56 -8.22 -2.08
C VAL A 125 -3.73 -8.72 -1.22
N ASN A 126 -3.88 -8.23 0.02
CA ASN A 126 -4.99 -8.55 0.93
C ASN A 126 -6.28 -7.76 0.64
N LEU A 127 -6.22 -6.80 -0.29
CA LEU A 127 -7.33 -5.96 -0.75
C LEU A 127 -7.59 -6.13 -2.26
N PRO A 128 -7.79 -7.38 -2.76
CA PRO A 128 -7.91 -7.62 -4.18
C PRO A 128 -9.09 -6.88 -4.78
N ASP A 129 -8.85 -6.18 -5.90
CA ASP A 129 -9.87 -5.42 -6.62
C ASP A 129 -10.68 -4.43 -5.74
N PHE A 130 -10.08 -3.97 -4.64
CA PHE A 130 -10.78 -3.04 -3.74
C PHE A 130 -11.18 -1.74 -4.46
N ALA A 131 -10.37 -1.29 -5.44
CA ALA A 131 -10.65 -0.14 -6.28
C ALA A 131 -12.02 -0.22 -7.00
N SER A 132 -12.52 -1.41 -7.31
CA SER A 132 -13.87 -1.61 -7.88
C SER A 132 -15.01 -1.24 -6.92
N SER A 133 -14.74 -1.16 -5.60
CA SER A 133 -15.70 -0.73 -4.58
C SER A 133 -15.49 0.72 -4.15
N VAL A 134 -14.40 1.36 -4.58
CA VAL A 134 -14.06 2.74 -4.24
C VAL A 134 -14.84 3.72 -5.12
N LYS A 135 -15.53 4.66 -4.49
CA LYS A 135 -16.23 5.78 -5.16
C LYS A 135 -15.25 6.86 -5.59
N ASP A 136 -14.35 7.20 -4.70
CA ASP A 136 -13.30 8.19 -4.92
C ASP A 136 -12.16 8.02 -3.90
N MET A 137 -11.03 8.60 -4.21
CA MET A 137 -9.81 8.51 -3.42
C MET A 137 -9.15 9.89 -3.34
N GLN A 138 -8.60 10.22 -2.18
CA GLN A 138 -7.76 11.40 -2.02
C GLN A 138 -6.39 10.99 -1.49
N VAL A 139 -5.35 11.40 -2.19
CA VAL A 139 -3.95 11.26 -1.73
C VAL A 139 -3.49 12.61 -1.21
N GLN A 140 -3.21 12.71 0.08
CA GLN A 140 -2.58 13.87 0.71
C GLN A 140 -1.08 13.58 0.85
N ARG A 141 -0.24 14.54 0.49
CA ARG A 141 1.22 14.43 0.59
C ARG A 141 1.71 15.21 1.80
N GLY A 142 2.82 14.75 2.43
CA GLY A 142 3.32 15.30 3.69
C GLY A 142 2.54 14.77 4.91
N ALA A 143 2.63 15.48 6.03
CA ALA A 143 2.03 15.06 7.31
C ALA A 143 0.49 14.96 7.30
N GLY A 144 -0.19 15.51 6.28
CA GLY A 144 -1.63 15.44 6.11
C GLY A 144 -2.43 16.07 7.26
N THR A 145 -3.73 15.79 7.34
CA THR A 145 -4.63 16.26 8.41
C THR A 145 -4.87 15.17 9.46
N SER A 146 -5.18 15.55 10.70
CA SER A 146 -5.44 14.59 11.80
C SER A 146 -6.67 13.71 11.57
N THR A 147 -7.60 14.12 10.71
CA THR A 147 -8.74 13.32 10.27
C THR A 147 -8.38 12.11 9.41
N ASN A 148 -7.14 12.04 8.90
CA ASN A 148 -6.63 10.85 8.21
C ASN A 148 -6.34 9.68 9.16
N GLY A 149 -6.40 9.89 10.45
CA GLY A 149 -6.07 8.92 11.46
C GLY A 149 -4.73 9.18 12.13
N ALA A 150 -4.39 8.31 13.06
CA ALA A 150 -3.26 8.48 13.93
C ALA A 150 -1.90 8.34 13.23
N GLY A 151 -1.82 7.56 12.16
CA GLY A 151 -0.58 7.23 11.45
C GLY A 151 -0.16 8.20 10.32
N ALA A 152 -0.85 9.33 10.13
CA ALA A 152 -0.51 10.30 9.09
C ALA A 152 0.87 10.94 9.32
N PHE A 153 1.88 10.57 8.50
CA PHE A 153 3.26 10.99 8.66
C PHE A 153 3.91 11.48 7.35
N GLY A 154 4.07 10.62 6.33
CA GLY A 154 4.70 10.99 5.06
C GLY A 154 3.71 11.24 3.94
N ALA A 155 2.61 10.51 3.92
CA ALA A 155 1.45 10.70 3.04
C ALA A 155 0.21 10.03 3.62
N SER A 156 -0.96 10.33 3.06
CA SER A 156 -2.22 9.66 3.42
C SER A 156 -3.06 9.37 2.20
N ILE A 157 -3.62 8.16 2.12
CA ILE A 157 -4.55 7.72 1.07
C ILE A 157 -5.91 7.48 1.71
N ASN A 158 -6.89 8.32 1.36
CA ASN A 158 -8.24 8.23 1.89
C ASN A 158 -9.18 7.71 0.81
N MET A 159 -9.71 6.51 1.03
CA MET A 159 -10.66 5.86 0.13
C MET A 159 -12.07 5.95 0.69
N GLN A 160 -13.03 6.29 -0.16
CA GLN A 160 -14.45 6.21 0.16
C GLN A 160 -15.08 5.09 -0.66
N THR A 161 -15.80 4.19 0.00
CA THR A 161 -16.50 3.08 -0.64
C THR A 161 -18.00 3.33 -0.71
N GLY A 162 -18.71 2.59 -1.57
CA GLY A 162 -20.15 2.56 -1.59
C GLY A 162 -20.77 3.87 -2.10
N GLU A 163 -21.04 3.94 -3.38
CA GLU A 163 -21.86 5.00 -3.98
C GLU A 163 -23.35 4.66 -3.82
N LEU A 164 -24.16 5.63 -3.39
CA LEU A 164 -25.60 5.46 -3.43
C LEU A 164 -26.08 5.41 -4.88
N SER A 165 -26.55 4.24 -5.33
CA SER A 165 -27.28 4.11 -6.58
C SER A 165 -28.78 4.21 -6.31
N VAL A 166 -29.45 5.11 -7.02
CA VAL A 166 -30.93 5.23 -6.94
C VAL A 166 -31.59 4.11 -7.74
N GLN A 167 -30.98 3.71 -8.85
CA GLN A 167 -31.49 2.67 -9.74
C GLN A 167 -30.76 1.33 -9.49
N PRO A 168 -31.47 0.21 -9.63
CA PRO A 168 -30.82 -1.08 -9.60
C PRO A 168 -29.83 -1.24 -10.76
N TYR A 169 -28.75 -1.96 -10.52
CA TYR A 169 -27.72 -2.21 -11.52
C TYR A 169 -27.08 -3.58 -11.38
N VAL A 170 -26.60 -4.07 -12.51
CA VAL A 170 -25.69 -5.20 -12.60
C VAL A 170 -24.53 -4.76 -13.49
N SER A 171 -23.30 -4.99 -13.08
CA SER A 171 -22.15 -4.74 -13.94
C SER A 171 -21.15 -5.89 -13.90
N PHE A 172 -20.60 -6.20 -15.06
CA PHE A 172 -19.54 -7.17 -15.24
C PHE A 172 -18.32 -6.48 -15.85
N ASN A 173 -17.15 -6.70 -15.27
CA ASN A 173 -15.87 -6.28 -15.81
C ASN A 173 -14.94 -7.48 -15.87
N GLY A 174 -14.38 -7.75 -17.03
CA GLY A 174 -13.43 -8.83 -17.25
C GLY A 174 -12.21 -8.36 -18.02
N SER A 175 -11.04 -8.91 -17.69
CA SER A 175 -9.83 -8.72 -18.48
C SER A 175 -9.06 -10.02 -18.65
N TYR A 176 -8.30 -10.13 -19.76
CA TYR A 176 -7.44 -11.28 -20.04
C TYR A 176 -6.23 -10.85 -20.88
N GLY A 177 -5.05 -11.42 -20.59
CA GLY A 177 -3.86 -11.08 -21.36
C GLY A 177 -2.58 -11.84 -21.00
N SER A 178 -1.45 -11.17 -21.17
CA SER A 178 -0.13 -11.73 -20.98
C SER A 178 0.05 -12.37 -19.61
N PHE A 179 0.92 -13.37 -19.50
CA PHE A 179 1.19 -14.14 -18.27
C PHE A 179 -0.07 -14.83 -17.70
N ASN A 180 -0.99 -15.23 -18.59
CA ASN A 180 -2.28 -15.81 -18.21
C ASN A 180 -3.07 -14.92 -17.20
N THR A 181 -2.79 -13.61 -17.22
CA THR A 181 -3.44 -12.65 -16.32
C THR A 181 -4.90 -12.54 -16.68
N HIS A 182 -5.78 -12.70 -15.69
CA HIS A 182 -7.21 -12.49 -15.86
C HIS A 182 -7.84 -11.91 -14.60
N LYS A 183 -8.92 -11.19 -14.82
CA LYS A 183 -9.76 -10.59 -13.78
C LYS A 183 -11.22 -10.74 -14.18
N GLU A 184 -12.06 -11.12 -13.23
CA GLU A 184 -13.50 -11.11 -13.33
C GLU A 184 -14.11 -10.39 -12.13
N THR A 185 -14.93 -9.38 -12.37
CA THR A 185 -15.62 -8.63 -11.33
C THR A 185 -17.10 -8.54 -11.66
N LEU A 186 -17.94 -9.01 -10.75
CA LEU A 186 -19.39 -8.86 -10.78
C LEU A 186 -19.83 -7.89 -9.70
N ARG A 187 -20.59 -6.85 -10.04
CA ARG A 187 -21.21 -5.93 -9.09
C ARG A 187 -22.73 -5.93 -9.28
N LEU A 188 -23.43 -5.85 -8.14
CA LEU A 188 -24.88 -5.86 -8.05
C LEU A 188 -25.31 -4.78 -7.08
N GLY A 189 -26.37 -4.04 -7.41
CA GLY A 189 -26.99 -3.09 -6.48
C GLY A 189 -28.50 -3.08 -6.67
N THR A 190 -29.22 -2.98 -5.56
CA THR A 190 -30.69 -2.94 -5.57
C THR A 190 -31.25 -1.57 -5.99
N GLY A 191 -30.39 -0.55 -5.99
CA GLY A 191 -30.89 0.81 -5.96
C GLY A 191 -31.52 1.13 -4.60
N LEU A 192 -32.27 2.22 -4.56
CA LEU A 192 -32.93 2.68 -3.34
C LEU A 192 -34.32 2.04 -3.22
N ILE A 193 -34.52 1.17 -2.24
CA ILE A 193 -35.78 0.51 -1.92
C ILE A 193 -36.55 1.38 -0.93
N ASP A 194 -37.82 1.65 -1.22
CA ASP A 194 -38.73 2.48 -0.41
C ASP A 194 -38.14 3.83 0.02
N GLY A 195 -37.24 4.37 -0.83
CA GLY A 195 -36.57 5.63 -0.54
C GLY A 195 -35.51 5.58 0.56
N HIS A 196 -35.25 4.46 1.25
CA HIS A 196 -34.42 4.37 2.44
C HIS A 196 -33.31 3.33 2.37
N TRP A 197 -33.55 2.14 1.81
CA TRP A 197 -32.63 1.03 1.91
C TRP A 197 -31.87 0.79 0.59
N SER A 198 -30.59 0.51 0.70
CA SER A 198 -29.74 0.13 -0.44
C SER A 198 -28.84 -1.06 -0.07
N PHE A 199 -28.70 -2.00 -0.99
CA PHE A 199 -27.80 -3.14 -0.85
C PHE A 199 -26.90 -3.22 -2.08
N ASP A 200 -25.60 -3.38 -1.84
CA ASP A 200 -24.58 -3.50 -2.87
C ASP A 200 -23.70 -4.72 -2.61
N ALA A 201 -23.33 -5.40 -3.66
CA ALA A 201 -22.41 -6.55 -3.61
C ALA A 201 -21.39 -6.50 -4.75
N ARG A 202 -20.18 -6.94 -4.45
CA ARG A 202 -19.13 -7.20 -5.44
C ARG A 202 -18.48 -8.55 -5.16
N LEU A 203 -18.23 -9.32 -6.20
CA LEU A 203 -17.41 -10.53 -6.20
C LEU A 203 -16.31 -10.35 -7.23
N SER A 204 -15.08 -10.68 -6.87
CA SER A 204 -13.94 -10.56 -7.79
C SER A 204 -12.99 -11.74 -7.67
N ASN A 205 -12.42 -12.10 -8.82
CA ASN A 205 -11.30 -13.03 -8.94
C ASN A 205 -10.23 -12.38 -9.80
N ILE A 206 -8.95 -12.50 -9.39
CA ILE A 206 -7.77 -12.09 -10.16
C ILE A 206 -6.78 -13.23 -10.09
N ALA A 207 -6.17 -13.58 -11.22
CA ALA A 207 -5.06 -14.52 -11.22
C ALA A 207 -4.05 -14.19 -12.33
N THR A 208 -2.79 -14.58 -12.10
CA THR A 208 -1.69 -14.43 -13.05
C THR A 208 -0.60 -15.45 -12.76
N ASP A 209 0.15 -15.86 -13.79
CA ASP A 209 1.37 -16.66 -13.62
C ASP A 209 2.58 -15.80 -13.21
N GLY A 210 2.45 -14.46 -13.27
CA GLY A 210 3.52 -13.49 -13.03
C GLY A 210 4.53 -13.38 -14.16
N TYR A 211 5.24 -12.24 -14.21
CA TYR A 211 6.37 -12.08 -15.12
C TYR A 211 7.59 -12.88 -14.64
N ILE A 212 7.93 -12.79 -13.37
CA ILE A 212 9.01 -13.58 -12.75
C ILE A 212 8.60 -15.07 -12.73
N HIS A 213 9.52 -15.97 -12.98
CA HIS A 213 9.24 -17.42 -13.03
C HIS A 213 8.62 -17.91 -11.71
N ARG A 214 7.54 -18.68 -11.80
CA ARG A 214 6.77 -19.23 -10.67
C ARG A 214 6.07 -18.20 -9.79
N ALA A 215 6.20 -16.90 -10.03
CA ALA A 215 5.55 -15.85 -9.24
C ALA A 215 4.04 -15.77 -9.51
N SER A 216 3.36 -16.90 -9.39
CA SER A 216 1.91 -17.00 -9.59
C SER A 216 1.14 -16.35 -8.45
N VAL A 217 0.01 -15.73 -8.79
CA VAL A 217 -0.87 -15.04 -7.85
C VAL A 217 -2.31 -15.46 -8.12
N GLY A 218 -3.02 -15.85 -7.06
CA GLY A 218 -4.45 -16.15 -7.09
C GLY A 218 -5.18 -15.39 -5.98
N LEU A 219 -6.08 -14.48 -6.36
CA LEU A 219 -6.76 -13.57 -5.45
C LEU A 219 -8.27 -13.68 -5.61
N ASN A 220 -8.98 -13.80 -4.50
CA ASN A 220 -10.43 -13.77 -4.46
C ASN A 220 -10.91 -12.74 -3.46
N SER A 221 -11.95 -11.98 -3.78
CA SER A 221 -12.50 -11.02 -2.85
C SER A 221 -13.99 -10.83 -3.00
N TYR A 222 -14.61 -10.36 -1.90
CA TYR A 222 -15.97 -9.86 -1.91
C TYR A 222 -16.06 -8.50 -1.21
N TYR A 223 -17.11 -7.76 -1.52
CA TYR A 223 -17.56 -6.58 -0.82
C TYR A 223 -19.08 -6.62 -0.73
N LEU A 224 -19.64 -6.42 0.46
CA LEU A 224 -21.07 -6.36 0.70
C LEU A 224 -21.36 -5.12 1.54
N GLN A 225 -22.41 -4.39 1.16
CA GLN A 225 -22.90 -3.22 1.89
C GLN A 225 -24.40 -3.29 2.02
N GLY A 226 -24.92 -3.04 3.23
CA GLY A 226 -26.30 -2.69 3.48
C GLY A 226 -26.34 -1.28 4.06
N ALA A 227 -27.19 -0.42 3.54
CA ALA A 227 -27.28 0.96 3.99
C ALA A 227 -28.73 1.39 4.20
N TYR A 228 -28.93 2.23 5.22
CA TYR A 228 -30.17 2.95 5.49
C TYR A 228 -29.91 4.45 5.41
N TYR A 229 -30.85 5.17 4.82
CA TYR A 229 -30.83 6.62 4.68
C TYR A 229 -32.17 7.22 5.03
N ASP A 230 -32.15 8.30 5.78
CA ASP A 230 -33.26 9.25 5.90
C ASP A 230 -32.74 10.68 5.71
N ASP A 231 -33.56 11.70 6.01
CA ASP A 231 -33.22 13.10 5.75
C ASP A 231 -32.04 13.61 6.59
N HIS A 232 -31.73 12.96 7.71
CA HIS A 232 -30.71 13.38 8.67
C HIS A 232 -29.71 12.29 9.02
N THR A 233 -30.00 11.02 8.71
CA THR A 233 -29.23 9.88 9.18
C THR A 233 -28.80 8.99 8.05
N SER A 234 -27.56 8.54 8.07
CA SER A 234 -27.12 7.38 7.28
C SER A 234 -26.46 6.34 8.19
N ILE A 235 -26.83 5.08 7.97
CA ILE A 235 -26.22 3.93 8.65
C ILE A 235 -25.74 2.97 7.56
N LYS A 236 -24.48 2.56 7.63
CA LYS A 236 -23.92 1.58 6.69
C LYS A 236 -23.27 0.43 7.45
N LEU A 237 -23.62 -0.78 7.08
CA LEU A 237 -22.93 -1.99 7.47
C LEU A 237 -22.19 -2.51 6.26
N ILE A 238 -20.85 -2.60 6.37
CA ILE A 238 -19.96 -2.98 5.27
C ILE A 238 -19.14 -4.19 5.72
N THR A 239 -19.02 -5.20 4.88
CA THR A 239 -18.03 -6.27 5.04
C THR A 239 -17.31 -6.53 3.73
N PHE A 240 -16.01 -6.68 3.80
CA PHE A 240 -15.20 -7.07 2.65
C PHE A 240 -14.06 -7.98 3.09
N ALA A 241 -13.66 -8.87 2.19
CA ALA A 241 -12.56 -9.77 2.45
C ALA A 241 -11.72 -9.99 1.19
N GLY A 242 -10.43 -10.26 1.43
CA GLY A 242 -9.49 -10.79 0.47
C GLY A 242 -8.95 -12.14 0.92
N LYS A 243 -8.78 -13.04 -0.03
CA LYS A 243 -8.02 -14.28 0.10
C LYS A 243 -6.96 -14.30 -0.98
N GLU A 244 -5.72 -14.48 -0.56
CA GLU A 244 -4.58 -14.61 -1.44
C GLU A 244 -3.93 -15.99 -1.36
N GLN A 245 -3.30 -16.38 -2.46
CA GLN A 245 -2.24 -17.36 -2.55
C GLN A 245 -1.22 -16.84 -3.56
N THR A 246 0.00 -16.62 -3.10
CA THR A 246 1.10 -16.09 -3.93
C THR A 246 2.32 -16.99 -3.80
N TYR A 247 2.98 -17.29 -4.91
CA TYR A 247 4.30 -17.92 -4.88
C TYR A 247 5.36 -16.84 -4.62
N HIS A 248 6.34 -17.12 -3.77
CA HIS A 248 7.35 -16.15 -3.36
C HIS A 248 8.22 -15.66 -4.52
N ALA A 249 8.49 -14.37 -4.57
CA ALA A 249 9.35 -13.73 -5.57
C ALA A 249 10.28 -12.66 -4.96
N TRP A 250 10.47 -12.63 -3.65
CA TRP A 250 11.25 -11.60 -2.94
C TRP A 250 12.77 -11.86 -2.88
N ASN A 251 13.25 -13.02 -3.32
CA ASN A 251 14.67 -13.27 -3.52
C ASN A 251 15.08 -12.71 -4.90
N TYR A 252 15.21 -11.40 -5.00
CA TYR A 252 15.52 -10.76 -6.28
C TYR A 252 16.86 -11.22 -6.81
N ALA A 253 16.94 -11.45 -8.14
CA ALA A 253 18.14 -11.93 -8.79
C ALA A 253 19.22 -10.85 -8.88
N SER A 254 20.48 -11.24 -8.68
CA SER A 254 21.62 -10.37 -8.98
C SER A 254 21.77 -10.14 -10.49
N LYS A 255 22.60 -9.18 -10.90
CA LYS A 255 22.90 -8.95 -12.34
C LYS A 255 23.52 -10.19 -12.98
N GLU A 256 24.42 -10.87 -12.27
CA GLU A 256 25.09 -12.11 -12.70
C GLU A 256 24.08 -13.25 -12.86
N GLU A 257 23.16 -13.42 -11.92
CA GLU A 257 22.09 -14.42 -12.03
C GLU A 257 21.14 -14.12 -13.19
N MET A 258 20.84 -12.85 -13.45
CA MET A 258 20.03 -12.46 -14.61
C MET A 258 20.74 -12.72 -15.94
N GLU A 259 22.06 -12.59 -15.99
CA GLU A 259 22.86 -12.95 -17.17
C GLU A 259 22.90 -14.46 -17.39
N LEU A 260 23.09 -15.25 -16.32
CA LEU A 260 23.20 -16.71 -16.39
C LEU A 260 21.86 -17.41 -16.64
N TYR A 261 20.78 -16.96 -15.95
CA TYR A 261 19.50 -17.67 -15.90
C TYR A 261 18.36 -16.88 -16.55
N GLY A 262 18.64 -15.64 -17.00
CA GLY A 262 17.66 -14.73 -17.60
C GLY A 262 16.94 -13.85 -16.58
N ARG A 263 16.42 -12.71 -17.06
CA ARG A 263 15.77 -11.66 -16.24
C ARG A 263 14.55 -12.13 -15.42
N ARG A 264 13.96 -13.27 -15.75
CA ARG A 264 12.81 -13.85 -15.07
C ARG A 264 13.20 -14.86 -13.99
N TYR A 265 14.49 -15.01 -13.69
CA TYR A 265 14.97 -15.96 -12.69
C TYR A 265 14.40 -15.65 -11.31
N ASN A 266 14.04 -16.70 -10.58
CA ASN A 266 13.54 -16.65 -9.22
C ASN A 266 14.16 -17.81 -8.45
N SER A 267 14.95 -17.52 -7.43
CA SER A 267 15.60 -18.53 -6.59
C SER A 267 14.72 -19.04 -5.46
N CYS A 268 13.55 -18.42 -5.22
CA CYS A 268 12.62 -18.87 -4.18
C CYS A 268 12.23 -20.34 -4.42
N GLY A 269 12.29 -21.14 -3.35
CA GLY A 269 11.95 -22.56 -3.40
C GLY A 269 13.01 -23.47 -4.01
N TYR A 270 14.21 -22.96 -4.37
CA TYR A 270 15.27 -23.81 -4.94
C TYR A 270 15.64 -24.93 -3.97
N MET A 271 15.59 -26.18 -4.48
CA MET A 271 15.92 -27.39 -3.74
C MET A 271 17.30 -27.93 -4.09
N TYR A 272 17.50 -28.31 -5.35
CA TYR A 272 18.76 -28.88 -5.85
C TYR A 272 18.83 -28.78 -7.39
N THR A 273 20.03 -29.01 -7.92
CA THR A 273 20.27 -29.22 -9.35
C THR A 273 20.59 -30.69 -9.56
N ASP A 274 19.91 -31.33 -10.50
CA ASP A 274 20.13 -32.75 -10.80
C ASP A 274 21.40 -32.99 -11.64
N GLY A 275 21.70 -34.27 -11.91
CA GLY A 275 22.90 -34.67 -12.69
C GLY A 275 22.88 -34.22 -14.16
N ASN A 276 21.74 -33.74 -14.67
CA ASN A 276 21.59 -33.17 -16.02
C ASN A 276 21.67 -31.63 -16.02
N GLY A 277 21.89 -31.01 -14.86
CA GLY A 277 21.93 -29.55 -14.71
C GLY A 277 20.55 -28.89 -14.59
N GLN A 278 19.47 -29.66 -14.41
CA GLN A 278 18.13 -29.11 -14.22
C GLN A 278 17.91 -28.72 -12.75
N MET A 279 17.48 -27.48 -12.53
CA MET A 279 17.09 -26.99 -11.20
C MET A 279 15.69 -27.47 -10.84
N HIS A 280 15.52 -27.92 -9.58
CA HIS A 280 14.28 -28.35 -8.99
C HIS A 280 13.86 -27.39 -7.88
N PHE A 281 12.56 -27.05 -7.86
CA PHE A 281 12.01 -26.05 -6.96
C PHE A 281 10.83 -26.64 -6.19
N TYR A 282 10.61 -26.16 -5.00
CA TYR A 282 9.49 -26.53 -4.14
C TYR A 282 8.21 -25.84 -4.61
N ASP A 283 7.18 -26.64 -4.93
CA ASP A 283 5.95 -26.11 -5.53
C ASP A 283 5.12 -25.28 -4.55
N ASP A 284 5.13 -25.62 -3.25
CA ASP A 284 4.35 -24.93 -2.22
C ASP A 284 5.14 -23.82 -1.51
N GLN A 285 6.09 -23.18 -2.19
CA GLN A 285 6.80 -21.97 -1.72
C GLN A 285 5.86 -20.77 -1.77
N THR A 286 4.81 -20.78 -0.95
CA THR A 286 3.67 -19.88 -1.09
C THR A 286 3.33 -19.15 0.19
N ASP A 287 2.79 -17.93 0.03
CA ASP A 287 2.07 -17.20 1.03
C ASP A 287 0.56 -17.40 0.84
N ASN A 288 -0.16 -17.56 1.95
CA ASN A 288 -1.58 -17.80 1.99
C ASN A 288 -2.18 -16.95 3.12
N TYR A 289 -3.01 -15.98 2.79
CA TYR A 289 -3.61 -15.11 3.79
C TYR A 289 -5.08 -14.82 3.48
N VAL A 290 -5.87 -14.70 4.54
CA VAL A 290 -7.27 -14.29 4.46
C VAL A 290 -7.49 -13.13 5.42
N GLN A 291 -7.91 -11.98 4.89
CA GLN A 291 -8.28 -10.83 5.68
C GLN A 291 -9.77 -10.54 5.52
N LYS A 292 -10.48 -10.43 6.65
CA LYS A 292 -11.91 -10.10 6.71
C LYS A 292 -12.10 -8.82 7.49
N ASN A 293 -12.88 -7.90 6.93
CA ASN A 293 -13.12 -6.58 7.51
C ASN A 293 -14.63 -6.35 7.68
N TRP A 294 -15.01 -5.75 8.79
CA TRP A 294 -16.37 -5.29 9.10
C TRP A 294 -16.31 -3.85 9.54
N GLN A 295 -17.24 -3.04 9.04
CA GLN A 295 -17.37 -1.63 9.38
C GLN A 295 -18.84 -1.32 9.61
N LEU A 296 -19.14 -0.61 10.70
CA LEU A 296 -20.45 0.00 10.96
C LEU A 296 -20.25 1.51 11.03
N LEU A 297 -20.84 2.23 10.08
CA LEU A 297 -20.73 3.68 9.96
C LEU A 297 -22.08 4.31 10.27
N PHE A 298 -22.08 5.28 11.17
CA PHE A 298 -23.23 6.08 11.54
C PHE A 298 -22.91 7.55 11.32
N ASN A 299 -23.73 8.25 10.53
CA ASN A 299 -23.63 9.68 10.30
C ASN A 299 -24.98 10.31 10.60
N HIS A 300 -24.99 11.42 11.35
CA HIS A 300 -26.20 12.11 11.71
C HIS A 300 -26.02 13.63 11.65
N GLN A 301 -26.95 14.31 10.97
CA GLN A 301 -27.05 15.75 10.90
C GLN A 301 -27.93 16.23 12.06
N LEU A 302 -27.30 16.73 13.13
CA LEU A 302 -28.00 17.21 14.35
C LEU A 302 -28.75 18.52 14.10
N SER A 303 -28.19 19.39 13.24
CA SER A 303 -28.78 20.65 12.81
C SER A 303 -28.17 21.11 11.49
N ALA A 304 -28.57 22.25 10.95
CA ALA A 304 -27.94 22.82 9.76
C ALA A 304 -26.41 23.06 9.91
N GLU A 305 -25.92 23.21 11.13
CA GLU A 305 -24.54 23.53 11.43
C GLU A 305 -23.77 22.36 12.08
N TRP A 306 -24.45 21.46 12.77
CA TRP A 306 -23.83 20.38 13.54
C TRP A 306 -24.05 19.01 12.91
N SER A 307 -22.99 18.24 12.78
CA SER A 307 -23.03 16.83 12.35
C SER A 307 -22.14 15.97 13.23
N MET A 308 -22.47 14.68 13.30
CA MET A 308 -21.66 13.68 13.99
C MET A 308 -21.45 12.44 13.13
N ASN A 309 -20.28 11.84 13.27
CA ASN A 309 -19.90 10.60 12.60
C ASN A 309 -19.34 9.64 13.65
N VAL A 310 -19.73 8.39 13.57
CA VAL A 310 -19.18 7.29 14.39
C VAL A 310 -18.89 6.11 13.46
N GLY A 311 -17.72 5.55 13.58
CA GLY A 311 -17.32 4.33 12.86
C GLY A 311 -16.84 3.28 13.85
N LEU A 312 -17.38 2.07 13.77
CA LEU A 312 -16.86 0.91 14.49
C LEU A 312 -16.28 -0.06 13.46
N HIS A 313 -15.19 -0.73 13.81
CA HIS A 313 -14.58 -1.68 12.92
C HIS A 313 -13.97 -2.88 13.62
N TYR A 314 -13.86 -3.96 12.87
CA TYR A 314 -13.10 -5.13 13.24
C TYR A 314 -12.49 -5.78 12.00
N THR A 315 -11.20 -6.12 12.09
CA THR A 315 -10.46 -6.86 11.06
C THR A 315 -9.93 -8.14 11.66
N LYS A 316 -10.11 -9.26 10.98
CA LYS A 316 -9.55 -10.55 11.33
C LYS A 316 -8.64 -11.02 10.20
N GLY A 317 -7.37 -11.27 10.53
CA GLY A 317 -6.38 -11.87 9.65
C GLY A 317 -5.99 -13.26 10.11
N ASP A 318 -5.79 -14.16 9.16
CA ASP A 318 -5.30 -15.51 9.39
C ASP A 318 -4.53 -15.99 8.16
N GLY A 319 -3.28 -16.39 8.34
CA GLY A 319 -2.50 -16.87 7.23
C GLY A 319 -1.14 -17.41 7.61
N TYR A 320 -0.43 -17.86 6.60
CA TYR A 320 0.91 -18.41 6.73
C TYR A 320 1.65 -18.34 5.41
N TYR A 321 2.96 -18.29 5.49
CA TYR A 321 3.81 -18.66 4.38
C TYR A 321 4.59 -19.93 4.66
N GLN A 322 4.87 -20.69 3.60
CA GLN A 322 5.53 -22.00 3.64
C GLN A 322 6.77 -21.94 2.76
N GLU A 323 7.88 -22.51 3.26
CA GLU A 323 9.18 -22.43 2.62
C GLU A 323 9.95 -23.73 2.73
N TYR A 324 10.62 -24.10 1.64
CA TYR A 324 11.73 -25.04 1.66
C TYR A 324 13.02 -24.28 2.03
N LYS A 325 13.70 -24.75 3.07
CA LYS A 325 14.97 -24.18 3.54
C LYS A 325 16.07 -25.23 3.44
N ARG A 326 17.16 -24.86 2.79
CA ARG A 326 18.32 -25.75 2.61
C ARG A 326 19.28 -25.63 3.76
N ASN A 327 19.88 -26.77 4.15
CA ASN A 327 21.01 -26.84 5.06
C ASN A 327 20.84 -25.99 6.34
N ARG A 328 19.74 -26.22 7.09
CA ARG A 328 19.44 -25.47 8.32
C ARG A 328 19.85 -26.27 9.56
N THR A 329 20.31 -25.53 10.58
CA THR A 329 20.65 -26.08 11.89
C THR A 329 19.37 -26.57 12.58
N LEU A 330 19.32 -27.85 12.91
CA LEU A 330 18.11 -28.47 13.49
C LEU A 330 17.71 -27.86 14.84
N ILE A 331 18.71 -27.48 15.65
CA ILE A 331 18.47 -26.91 16.99
C ILE A 331 17.70 -25.60 16.97
N GLU A 332 17.84 -24.77 15.90
CA GLU A 332 17.08 -23.55 15.71
C GLU A 332 15.56 -23.80 15.54
N TYR A 333 15.21 -25.02 15.15
CA TYR A 333 13.84 -25.48 14.97
C TYR A 333 13.32 -26.38 16.09
N GLY A 334 14.02 -26.38 17.25
CA GLY A 334 13.66 -27.22 18.40
C GLY A 334 13.84 -28.72 18.15
N LEU A 335 14.60 -29.09 17.12
CA LEU A 335 14.89 -30.48 16.75
C LEU A 335 16.29 -30.88 17.27
N LYS A 336 16.42 -32.13 17.66
CA LYS A 336 17.72 -32.67 18.09
C LYS A 336 18.48 -33.22 16.89
N PRO A 337 19.83 -33.10 16.86
CA PRO A 337 20.67 -33.86 15.95
C PRO A 337 20.32 -35.36 16.01
N PHE A 338 20.44 -36.04 14.91
CA PHE A 338 20.15 -37.47 14.79
C PHE A 338 21.27 -38.20 14.05
N VAL A 339 21.33 -39.52 14.19
CA VAL A 339 22.33 -40.36 13.50
C VAL A 339 21.71 -40.93 12.24
N TRP A 340 22.35 -40.68 11.08
CA TRP A 340 21.99 -41.23 9.78
C TRP A 340 23.22 -41.90 9.15
N ASN A 341 23.10 -43.17 8.77
CA ASN A 341 24.23 -43.94 8.23
C ASN A 341 25.51 -43.96 9.09
N GLY A 342 25.40 -43.81 10.42
CA GLY A 342 26.51 -43.80 11.35
C GLY A 342 27.15 -42.42 11.59
N GLU A 343 26.65 -41.36 10.91
CA GLU A 343 27.10 -39.98 11.08
C GLU A 343 26.06 -39.15 11.81
N GLU A 344 26.51 -38.21 12.67
CA GLU A 344 25.62 -37.27 13.32
C GLU A 344 25.19 -36.16 12.31
N VAL A 345 23.87 -35.97 12.14
CA VAL A 345 23.28 -34.96 11.32
C VAL A 345 22.72 -33.85 12.20
N ALA A 346 23.43 -32.71 12.25
CA ALA A 346 23.01 -31.49 12.95
C ALA A 346 22.38 -30.44 12.02
N TRP A 347 22.54 -30.62 10.71
CA TRP A 347 22.05 -29.73 9.64
C TRP A 347 21.26 -30.55 8.63
N SER A 348 20.12 -30.02 8.19
CA SER A 348 19.32 -30.72 7.17
C SER A 348 18.48 -29.72 6.36
N ASP A 349 17.99 -30.19 5.22
CA ASP A 349 16.94 -29.48 4.51
C ASP A 349 15.60 -29.72 5.23
N LEU A 350 14.77 -28.70 5.26
CA LEU A 350 13.45 -28.79 5.89
C LEU A 350 12.41 -27.90 5.18
N VAL A 351 11.14 -28.22 5.44
CA VAL A 351 10.02 -27.36 5.12
C VAL A 351 9.48 -26.77 6.42
N ARG A 352 9.43 -25.45 6.47
CA ARG A 352 8.83 -24.72 7.59
C ARG A 352 7.59 -23.95 7.14
N LYS A 353 6.73 -23.69 8.10
CA LYS A 353 5.58 -22.79 7.98
C LYS A 353 5.70 -21.73 9.05
N LYS A 354 5.61 -20.45 8.68
CA LYS A 354 5.44 -19.36 9.62
C LYS A 354 4.04 -18.79 9.46
N ALA A 355 3.33 -18.66 10.57
CA ALA A 355 1.92 -18.32 10.58
C ALA A 355 1.63 -17.12 11.49
N MET A 356 0.59 -16.40 11.13
CA MET A 356 0.07 -15.28 11.90
C MET A 356 -1.45 -15.39 12.02
N ASN A 357 -1.96 -15.08 13.20
CA ASN A 357 -3.39 -14.94 13.46
C ASN A 357 -3.60 -13.66 14.25
N ASN A 358 -4.29 -12.68 13.65
CA ASN A 358 -4.46 -11.38 14.27
C ASN A 358 -5.90 -10.89 14.29
N GLY A 359 -6.18 -9.99 15.22
CA GLY A 359 -7.41 -9.24 15.34
C GLY A 359 -7.11 -7.76 15.58
N PHE A 360 -7.77 -6.89 14.83
CA PHE A 360 -7.66 -5.43 14.95
C PHE A 360 -9.06 -4.83 14.99
N GLY A 361 -9.41 -4.16 16.07
CA GLY A 361 -10.74 -3.59 16.25
C GLY A 361 -10.72 -2.28 17.00
N GLY A 362 -11.74 -1.48 16.79
CA GLY A 362 -11.85 -0.18 17.44
C GLY A 362 -13.00 0.66 16.96
N GLY A 363 -12.91 1.94 17.28
CA GLY A 363 -13.89 2.93 16.88
C GLY A 363 -13.26 4.30 16.65
N ILE A 364 -13.88 5.05 15.77
CA ILE A 364 -13.58 6.45 15.48
C ILE A 364 -14.83 7.28 15.66
N PHE A 365 -14.68 8.54 16.03
CA PHE A 365 -15.79 9.48 16.11
C PHE A 365 -15.35 10.87 15.70
N SER A 366 -16.29 11.68 15.24
CA SER A 366 -16.12 13.12 15.11
C SER A 366 -17.45 13.85 15.26
N VAL A 367 -17.39 15.04 15.88
CA VAL A 367 -18.47 16.02 15.91
C VAL A 367 -17.97 17.26 15.20
N SER A 368 -18.69 17.69 14.20
CA SER A 368 -18.32 18.82 13.33
C SER A 368 -19.34 19.94 13.45
N TYR A 369 -18.82 21.17 13.52
CA TYR A 369 -19.58 22.41 13.43
C TYR A 369 -19.18 23.17 12.19
N LYS A 370 -20.15 23.66 11.43
CA LYS A 370 -19.86 24.45 10.21
C LYS A 370 -20.88 25.57 10.07
N ASN A 371 -20.39 26.78 10.00
CA ASN A 371 -21.14 27.95 9.58
C ASN A 371 -20.43 28.69 8.42
N HIS A 372 -20.85 29.87 8.08
CA HIS A 372 -20.26 30.66 6.96
C HIS A 372 -18.79 31.07 7.18
N ARG A 373 -18.28 31.12 8.43
CA ARG A 373 -16.90 31.56 8.75
C ARG A 373 -16.05 30.49 9.44
N LEU A 374 -16.68 29.57 10.16
CA LEU A 374 -15.97 28.57 10.95
C LEU A 374 -16.41 27.16 10.55
N SER A 375 -15.41 26.31 10.24
CA SER A 375 -15.59 24.87 10.18
C SER A 375 -14.66 24.25 11.22
N ALA A 376 -15.22 23.61 12.25
CA ALA A 376 -14.45 23.00 13.32
C ALA A 376 -14.88 21.53 13.51
N ALA A 377 -13.95 20.67 13.91
CA ALA A 377 -14.23 19.28 14.23
C ALA A 377 -13.42 18.84 15.46
N LEU A 378 -14.11 18.25 16.42
CA LEU A 378 -13.54 17.47 17.52
C LEU A 378 -13.74 16.01 17.18
N GLY A 379 -12.68 15.22 17.19
CA GLY A 379 -12.78 13.80 16.91
C GLY A 379 -11.61 13.02 17.48
N GLY A 380 -11.66 11.72 17.27
CA GLY A 380 -10.63 10.82 17.76
C GLY A 380 -10.97 9.37 17.47
N GLY A 381 -10.16 8.48 18.01
CA GLY A 381 -10.38 7.05 17.89
C GLY A 381 -9.58 6.26 18.91
N PHE A 382 -9.98 5.02 19.07
CA PHE A 382 -9.25 4.03 19.86
C PHE A 382 -9.27 2.70 19.11
N ASN A 383 -8.11 2.08 19.01
CA ASN A 383 -7.90 0.81 18.33
C ASN A 383 -7.09 -0.13 19.23
N ARG A 384 -7.43 -1.42 19.19
CA ARG A 384 -6.68 -2.49 19.82
C ARG A 384 -6.35 -3.56 18.79
N TYR A 385 -5.08 -3.95 18.78
CA TYR A 385 -4.55 -5.05 17.99
C TYR A 385 -4.01 -6.16 18.89
N GLU A 386 -4.24 -7.39 18.49
CA GLU A 386 -3.61 -8.58 19.06
C GLU A 386 -3.21 -9.51 17.90
N GLY A 387 -1.96 -9.95 17.88
CA GLY A 387 -1.41 -10.85 16.87
C GLY A 387 -0.53 -11.93 17.44
N ASP A 388 -0.85 -13.19 17.14
CA ASP A 388 0.00 -14.35 17.44
C ASP A 388 0.88 -14.66 16.21
N HIS A 389 2.19 -14.77 16.43
CA HIS A 389 3.19 -15.17 15.44
C HIS A 389 3.80 -16.48 15.87
N PHE A 390 3.79 -17.51 15.02
CA PHE A 390 4.32 -18.83 15.36
C PHE A 390 4.86 -19.58 14.14
N GLY A 391 5.80 -20.50 14.36
CA GLY A 391 6.41 -21.29 13.32
C GLY A 391 6.32 -22.78 13.59
N GLN A 392 6.16 -23.56 12.50
CA GLN A 392 6.03 -25.02 12.55
C GLN A 392 6.97 -25.65 11.54
N VAL A 393 7.58 -26.79 11.93
CA VAL A 393 8.34 -27.64 11.01
C VAL A 393 7.40 -28.68 10.44
N LEU A 394 7.28 -28.74 9.11
CA LEU A 394 6.39 -29.66 8.41
C LEU A 394 7.10 -30.92 7.95
N TRP A 395 8.38 -30.81 7.57
CA TRP A 395 9.18 -31.90 7.04
C TRP A 395 10.67 -31.60 7.23
N VAL A 396 11.46 -32.65 7.43
CA VAL A 396 12.92 -32.60 7.48
C VAL A 396 13.45 -33.79 6.67
N LYS A 397 14.46 -33.55 5.83
CA LYS A 397 15.08 -34.56 5.01
C LYS A 397 15.79 -35.61 5.87
N ASP A 398 15.52 -36.89 5.55
CA ASP A 398 16.13 -38.08 6.16
C ASP A 398 16.04 -38.13 7.70
N TYR A 399 15.05 -37.44 8.31
CA TYR A 399 14.92 -37.32 9.76
C TYR A 399 14.53 -38.64 10.43
N VAL A 400 15.41 -39.11 11.35
CA VAL A 400 15.23 -40.33 12.16
C VAL A 400 14.54 -39.99 13.49
N GLY A 401 13.57 -39.17 13.47
CA GLY A 401 12.78 -38.76 14.63
C GLY A 401 11.30 -38.72 14.29
N LYS A 402 10.46 -38.48 15.28
CA LYS A 402 9.05 -38.26 15.06
C LYS A 402 8.79 -36.75 15.13
N LEU A 403 8.38 -36.15 14.00
CA LEU A 403 7.82 -34.80 14.01
C LEU A 403 6.41 -34.89 14.59
N THR A 404 6.16 -34.12 15.65
CA THR A 404 4.80 -33.96 16.18
C THR A 404 4.02 -33.08 15.19
N PRO A 405 2.86 -33.49 14.70
CA PRO A 405 2.05 -32.64 13.83
C PRO A 405 1.79 -31.27 14.46
N ASN A 406 2.01 -30.21 13.70
CA ASN A 406 1.88 -28.82 14.15
C ASN A 406 2.78 -28.43 15.36
N GLN A 407 3.91 -29.09 15.52
CA GLN A 407 4.89 -28.71 16.55
C GLN A 407 5.45 -27.33 16.25
N GLU A 408 5.19 -26.40 17.16
CA GLU A 408 5.73 -25.04 17.09
C GLU A 408 7.15 -25.01 17.62
N TYR A 409 8.06 -24.33 16.92
CA TYR A 409 9.41 -24.10 17.37
C TYR A 409 9.57 -22.69 17.97
N TYR A 410 8.71 -21.72 17.60
CA TYR A 410 8.59 -20.43 18.25
C TYR A 410 7.15 -19.97 18.33
N ARG A 411 6.85 -19.12 19.31
CA ARG A 411 5.58 -18.37 19.41
C ARG A 411 5.82 -17.09 20.20
N ASN A 412 5.27 -16.00 19.67
CA ASN A 412 5.18 -14.74 20.40
C ASN A 412 3.87 -14.03 20.07
N LYS A 413 3.53 -13.06 20.90
CA LYS A 413 2.30 -12.27 20.77
C LYS A 413 2.64 -10.78 20.78
N GLY A 414 2.11 -10.06 19.78
CA GLY A 414 2.05 -8.61 19.76
C GLY A 414 0.70 -8.11 20.30
N THR A 415 0.73 -7.07 21.14
CA THR A 415 -0.48 -6.37 21.61
C THR A 415 -0.23 -4.87 21.54
N LYS A 416 -1.10 -4.15 20.83
CA LYS A 416 -0.99 -2.69 20.66
C LYS A 416 -2.32 -2.02 20.95
N ASN A 417 -2.30 -0.97 21.79
CA ASN A 417 -3.42 -0.06 21.93
C ASN A 417 -2.99 1.31 21.40
N ASP A 418 -3.87 1.95 20.65
CA ASP A 418 -3.62 3.23 20.00
C ASP A 418 -4.86 4.12 20.14
N GLY A 419 -4.73 5.16 20.94
CA GLY A 419 -5.77 6.14 21.19
C GLY A 419 -5.35 7.52 20.71
N ASN A 420 -6.26 8.25 20.08
CA ASN A 420 -6.00 9.64 19.70
C ASN A 420 -7.22 10.54 19.88
N LEU A 421 -6.94 11.83 20.08
CA LEU A 421 -7.94 12.89 20.13
C LEU A 421 -7.42 14.07 19.34
N TYR A 422 -8.26 14.70 18.51
CA TYR A 422 -7.88 15.89 17.75
C TYR A 422 -8.96 16.96 17.79
N LEU A 423 -8.49 18.21 17.67
CA LEU A 423 -9.31 19.39 17.43
C LEU A 423 -8.79 20.11 16.20
N LYS A 424 -9.65 20.26 15.19
CA LYS A 424 -9.35 20.91 13.92
C LYS A 424 -10.29 22.09 13.71
N ALA A 425 -9.77 23.21 13.18
CA ALA A 425 -10.58 24.36 12.83
C ALA A 425 -10.05 25.07 11.58
N ASP A 426 -10.97 25.44 10.70
CA ASP A 426 -10.77 26.36 9.56
C ASP A 426 -11.58 27.62 9.86
N TYR A 427 -10.94 28.77 9.94
CA TYR A 427 -11.59 30.05 10.21
C TYR A 427 -11.31 31.05 9.10
N GLN A 428 -12.39 31.62 8.54
CA GLN A 428 -12.29 32.67 7.53
C GLN A 428 -11.94 34.01 8.16
N LEU A 429 -10.68 34.42 8.04
CA LEU A 429 -10.16 35.70 8.53
C LEU A 429 -10.69 36.90 7.73
N ALA A 430 -10.72 36.73 6.40
CA ALA A 430 -11.22 37.72 5.45
C ALA A 430 -11.76 36.98 4.21
N ASP A 431 -12.37 37.71 3.28
CA ASP A 431 -12.86 37.09 2.02
C ASP A 431 -11.74 36.36 1.30
N GLY A 432 -11.94 35.06 1.12
CA GLY A 432 -10.97 34.17 0.48
C GLY A 432 -9.75 33.79 1.34
N LEU A 433 -9.53 34.41 2.53
CA LEU A 433 -8.39 34.08 3.40
C LEU A 433 -8.86 33.25 4.60
N ASN A 434 -8.35 32.03 4.71
CA ASN A 434 -8.66 31.08 5.78
C ASN A 434 -7.40 30.76 6.58
N MET A 435 -7.58 30.66 7.90
CA MET A 435 -6.59 30.16 8.84
C MET A 435 -7.00 28.76 9.29
N TYR A 436 -6.05 27.84 9.25
CA TYR A 436 -6.19 26.46 9.67
C TYR A 436 -5.38 26.18 10.92
N ALA A 437 -5.96 25.47 11.87
CA ALA A 437 -5.28 24.90 13.03
C ALA A 437 -5.79 23.49 13.29
N ASP A 438 -4.88 22.56 13.58
CA ASP A 438 -5.19 21.16 13.85
C ASP A 438 -4.20 20.65 14.90
N MET A 439 -4.72 20.16 16.02
CA MET A 439 -3.96 19.68 17.16
C MET A 439 -4.40 18.26 17.46
N GLN A 440 -3.46 17.32 17.46
CA GLN A 440 -3.71 15.93 17.80
C GLN A 440 -2.81 15.50 18.95
N TYR A 441 -3.40 14.80 19.92
CA TYR A 441 -2.66 14.00 20.87
C TYR A 441 -2.92 12.52 20.62
N ARG A 442 -1.84 11.72 20.59
CA ARG A 442 -1.89 10.27 20.37
C ARG A 442 -1.13 9.56 21.49
N HIS A 443 -1.70 8.51 22.03
CA HIS A 443 -1.11 7.67 23.05
C HIS A 443 -1.11 6.20 22.59
N ILE A 444 0.05 5.55 22.70
CA ILE A 444 0.25 4.18 22.23
C ILE A 444 0.90 3.37 23.33
N THR A 445 0.40 2.14 23.54
CA THR A 445 1.13 1.10 24.26
C THR A 445 1.37 -0.07 23.34
N TYR A 446 2.58 -0.59 23.33
CA TYR A 446 2.96 -1.69 22.46
C TYR A 446 3.80 -2.72 23.19
N GLN A 447 3.36 -3.98 23.16
CA GLN A 447 4.03 -5.11 23.81
C GLN A 447 4.28 -6.22 22.80
N ILE A 448 5.49 -6.82 22.84
CA ILE A 448 5.82 -8.05 22.11
C ILE A 448 6.44 -9.02 23.10
N LYS A 449 5.80 -10.17 23.33
CA LYS A 449 6.24 -11.14 24.33
C LYS A 449 6.24 -12.55 23.78
N GLY A 450 7.28 -13.32 24.16
CA GLY A 450 7.43 -14.73 23.79
C GLY A 450 8.74 -15.04 23.08
N THR A 451 8.79 -16.17 22.38
CA THR A 451 10.00 -16.63 21.68
C THR A 451 9.99 -16.15 20.24
N ASN A 452 11.09 -15.56 19.77
CA ASN A 452 11.32 -15.22 18.36
C ASN A 452 11.86 -16.43 17.58
N ASP A 453 11.83 -16.36 16.26
CA ASP A 453 12.37 -17.39 15.36
C ASP A 453 13.88 -17.26 15.06
N LYS A 454 14.56 -16.34 15.73
CA LYS A 454 16.00 -16.11 15.57
C LYS A 454 16.80 -16.71 16.69
N TRP A 455 17.96 -17.28 16.33
CA TRP A 455 18.93 -17.77 17.33
C TRP A 455 19.49 -16.61 18.14
N ASN A 456 19.66 -16.80 19.44
CA ASN A 456 20.26 -15.81 20.30
C ASN A 456 21.79 -15.85 20.18
N ILE A 457 22.35 -15.03 19.30
CA ILE A 457 23.80 -14.97 19.04
C ILE A 457 24.60 -14.40 20.22
N VAL A 458 23.98 -13.67 21.14
CA VAL A 458 24.67 -13.08 22.32
C VAL A 458 24.95 -14.14 23.36
N THR A 459 23.94 -14.93 23.71
CA THR A 459 24.08 -16.01 24.66
C THR A 459 24.58 -17.31 24.04
N ASN A 460 24.43 -17.44 22.73
CA ASN A 460 24.58 -18.65 21.93
C ASN A 460 23.77 -19.85 22.49
N GLU A 461 22.65 -19.55 23.13
CA GLU A 461 21.75 -20.53 23.73
C GLU A 461 20.31 -20.26 23.36
N GLY A 462 19.72 -21.17 22.60
CA GLY A 462 18.28 -21.15 22.23
C GLY A 462 17.86 -19.97 21.34
N LEU A 463 16.56 -19.86 21.17
CA LEU A 463 15.95 -18.75 20.41
C LEU A 463 15.81 -17.50 21.28
N GLN A 464 15.82 -16.35 20.62
CA GLN A 464 15.63 -15.04 21.29
C GLN A 464 14.32 -15.01 22.07
N GLN A 465 14.38 -14.44 23.28
CA GLN A 465 13.20 -14.16 24.08
C GLN A 465 12.86 -12.68 23.92
N LEU A 466 11.62 -12.40 23.46
CA LEU A 466 11.07 -11.04 23.31
C LEU A 466 10.35 -10.66 24.60
N ASP A 467 10.71 -9.51 25.16
CA ASP A 467 10.02 -8.85 26.27
C ASP A 467 10.10 -7.33 26.05
N ILE A 468 9.38 -6.90 25.02
CA ILE A 468 9.29 -5.49 24.59
C ILE A 468 8.04 -4.90 25.19
N ASP A 469 8.15 -3.75 25.84
CA ASP A 469 7.06 -3.01 26.48
C ASP A 469 7.32 -1.52 26.28
N GLU A 470 6.59 -0.91 25.34
CA GLU A 470 6.79 0.47 24.89
C GLU A 470 5.56 1.31 25.11
N GLU A 471 5.79 2.58 25.48
CA GLU A 471 4.75 3.59 25.64
C GLU A 471 5.17 4.88 24.95
N PHE A 472 4.28 5.44 24.08
CA PHE A 472 4.51 6.67 23.36
C PHE A 472 3.38 7.66 23.57
N GLY A 473 3.75 8.94 23.78
CA GLY A 473 2.84 10.06 23.82
C GLY A 473 3.25 11.11 22.79
N PHE A 474 2.41 11.37 21.77
CA PHE A 474 2.70 12.26 20.68
C PHE A 474 1.79 13.46 20.65
N PHE A 475 2.35 14.66 20.51
CA PHE A 475 1.61 15.87 20.21
C PHE A 475 1.96 16.37 18.81
N ASN A 476 0.97 16.43 17.92
CA ASN A 476 1.10 16.69 16.49
C ASN A 476 0.31 17.97 16.11
N PRO A 477 0.88 19.17 16.36
CA PRO A 477 0.24 20.44 15.95
C PRO A 477 0.48 20.69 14.46
N LYS A 478 -0.53 21.33 13.81
CA LYS A 478 -0.47 21.77 12.43
C LYS A 478 -1.16 23.11 12.31
N VAL A 479 -0.56 24.02 11.56
CA VAL A 479 -1.10 25.36 11.31
C VAL A 479 -0.87 25.74 9.86
N GLY A 480 -1.72 26.60 9.32
CA GLY A 480 -1.51 27.10 7.98
C GLY A 480 -2.51 28.18 7.58
N LEU A 481 -2.23 28.76 6.42
CA LEU A 481 -3.06 29.74 5.77
C LEU A 481 -3.40 29.28 4.36
N SER A 482 -4.62 29.50 3.94
CA SER A 482 -5.07 29.28 2.56
C SER A 482 -5.76 30.54 2.06
N TRP A 483 -5.27 31.07 0.94
CA TRP A 483 -5.80 32.28 0.34
C TRP A 483 -6.34 32.00 -1.07
N GLN A 484 -7.66 32.00 -1.21
CA GLN A 484 -8.37 31.98 -2.49
C GLN A 484 -8.38 33.42 -3.02
N MET A 485 -7.37 33.80 -3.85
CA MET A 485 -7.19 35.16 -4.36
C MET A 485 -8.35 35.57 -5.28
N ASP A 486 -8.82 34.61 -6.08
CA ASP A 486 -10.01 34.73 -6.92
C ASP A 486 -10.60 33.33 -7.18
N LYS A 487 -11.61 33.21 -8.05
CA LYS A 487 -12.25 31.92 -8.41
C LYS A 487 -11.30 30.91 -9.08
N HIS A 488 -10.14 31.34 -9.53
CA HIS A 488 -9.17 30.52 -10.27
C HIS A 488 -7.90 30.22 -9.49
N GLN A 489 -7.47 31.13 -8.59
CA GLN A 489 -6.15 31.13 -7.98
C GLN A 489 -6.23 30.87 -6.49
N ARG A 490 -5.40 29.97 -6.01
CA ARG A 490 -5.23 29.68 -4.60
C ARG A 490 -3.75 29.58 -4.24
N LEU A 491 -3.38 30.21 -3.13
CA LEU A 491 -2.08 30.09 -2.47
C LEU A 491 -2.29 29.50 -1.08
N PHE A 492 -1.42 28.61 -0.63
CA PHE A 492 -1.42 28.14 0.75
C PHE A 492 -0.01 27.96 1.29
N GLY A 493 0.13 28.07 2.60
CA GLY A 493 1.34 27.69 3.32
C GLY A 493 0.99 27.01 4.62
N SER A 494 1.75 25.99 5.01
CA SER A 494 1.53 25.22 6.24
C SER A 494 2.82 24.80 6.92
N PHE A 495 2.70 24.59 8.22
CA PHE A 495 3.70 23.96 9.07
C PHE A 495 3.02 22.85 9.89
N SER A 496 3.65 21.68 9.93
CA SER A 496 3.12 20.52 10.65
C SER A 496 4.22 19.80 11.42
N VAL A 497 3.88 19.29 12.60
CA VAL A 497 4.70 18.36 13.35
C VAL A 497 4.01 17.00 13.35
N ALA A 498 4.75 15.93 13.09
CA ALA A 498 4.26 14.57 13.18
C ALA A 498 5.29 13.66 13.87
N HIS A 499 4.79 12.65 14.58
CA HIS A 499 5.61 11.63 15.23
C HIS A 499 5.17 10.24 14.79
N LYS A 500 6.10 9.29 14.82
CA LYS A 500 5.84 7.90 14.45
C LYS A 500 6.65 6.97 15.35
N GLU A 501 6.00 5.94 15.87
CA GLU A 501 6.62 4.85 16.60
C GLU A 501 7.30 3.85 15.66
N PRO A 502 8.31 3.08 16.12
CA PRO A 502 8.91 1.99 15.37
C PRO A 502 7.91 0.88 15.02
N THR A 503 8.18 0.17 13.94
CA THR A 503 7.43 -1.03 13.54
C THR A 503 7.91 -2.26 14.31
N ARG A 504 7.15 -3.37 14.26
CA ARG A 504 7.57 -4.65 14.83
C ARG A 504 8.98 -5.05 14.36
N ASN A 505 9.24 -4.97 13.06
CA ASN A 505 10.50 -5.40 12.47
C ASN A 505 11.71 -4.61 12.98
N ASN A 506 11.52 -3.35 13.38
CA ASN A 506 12.61 -2.58 13.99
C ASN A 506 13.05 -3.16 15.34
N TYR A 507 12.17 -3.87 16.06
CA TYR A 507 12.49 -4.54 17.33
C TYR A 507 12.95 -5.99 17.14
N THR A 508 12.37 -6.72 16.17
CA THR A 508 12.58 -8.17 16.02
C THR A 508 13.65 -8.53 15.00
N ASP A 509 13.86 -7.67 13.99
CA ASP A 509 14.78 -7.90 12.87
C ASP A 509 15.95 -6.93 12.85
N GLY A 510 15.90 -5.86 13.67
CA GLY A 510 16.95 -4.86 13.79
C GLY A 510 18.25 -5.42 14.37
N LYS A 511 19.32 -4.62 14.26
CA LYS A 511 20.62 -4.97 14.84
C LYS A 511 20.50 -5.16 16.36
N PHE A 512 21.02 -6.25 16.84
CA PHE A 512 20.84 -6.84 18.17
C PHE A 512 21.06 -5.89 19.37
N HIS A 513 21.67 -4.74 19.16
CA HIS A 513 22.11 -3.83 20.21
C HIS A 513 21.52 -2.42 20.12
N GLU A 514 20.69 -2.15 19.13
CA GLU A 514 20.13 -0.81 18.93
C GLU A 514 18.63 -0.84 19.20
N HIS A 515 18.21 -0.23 20.30
CA HIS A 515 16.80 -0.01 20.59
C HIS A 515 16.26 1.06 19.61
N PRO A 516 15.25 0.76 18.79
CA PRO A 516 14.74 1.73 17.81
C PRO A 516 14.04 2.88 18.50
N LYS A 517 14.26 4.10 17.99
CA LYS A 517 13.66 5.33 18.50
C LYS A 517 12.46 5.74 17.66
N GLN A 518 11.56 6.48 18.28
CA GLN A 518 10.48 7.17 17.56
C GLN A 518 11.02 8.22 16.59
N GLU A 519 10.35 8.38 15.46
CA GLU A 519 10.65 9.39 14.47
C GLU A 519 9.89 10.68 14.76
N ARG A 520 10.47 11.84 14.42
CA ARG A 520 9.81 13.13 14.42
C ARG A 520 10.05 13.87 13.11
N LEU A 521 8.99 14.43 12.57
CA LEU A 521 8.96 15.20 11.32
C LEU A 521 8.51 16.64 11.61
N PHE A 522 9.23 17.60 11.02
CA PHE A 522 8.80 18.99 10.82
C PHE A 522 8.58 19.20 9.32
N ASP A 523 7.35 19.45 8.92
CA ASP A 523 6.94 19.56 7.51
C ASP A 523 6.47 20.98 7.20
N TYR A 524 7.15 21.62 6.23
CA TYR A 524 6.88 22.97 5.73
C TYR A 524 6.42 22.87 4.28
N GLU A 525 5.26 23.43 3.97
CA GLU A 525 4.72 23.41 2.62
C GLU A 525 4.30 24.80 2.15
N LEU A 526 4.50 25.06 0.86
CA LEU A 526 4.01 26.26 0.16
C LEU A 526 3.48 25.81 -1.20
N GLY A 527 2.18 26.02 -1.44
CA GLY A 527 1.54 25.57 -2.68
C GLY A 527 0.74 26.68 -3.36
N TYR A 528 0.80 26.69 -4.68
CA TYR A 528 0.01 27.55 -5.55
C TYR A 528 -0.76 26.70 -6.56
N THR A 529 -2.04 27.03 -6.81
CA THR A 529 -2.84 26.41 -7.85
C THR A 529 -3.60 27.46 -8.65
N TYR A 530 -3.65 27.23 -9.97
CA TYR A 530 -4.50 27.95 -10.91
C TYR A 530 -5.36 26.98 -11.66
N ALA A 531 -6.66 27.24 -11.80
CA ALA A 531 -7.55 26.40 -12.58
C ALA A 531 -8.65 27.24 -13.27
N ASN A 532 -8.85 26.99 -14.56
CA ASN A 532 -9.99 27.47 -15.32
C ASN A 532 -10.59 26.32 -16.14
N LYS A 533 -11.50 26.60 -17.08
CA LYS A 533 -12.18 25.58 -17.91
C LYS A 533 -11.20 24.70 -18.70
N TRP A 534 -10.09 25.25 -19.18
CA TRP A 534 -9.18 24.57 -20.12
C TRP A 534 -7.81 24.24 -19.53
N LEU A 535 -7.37 25.00 -18.52
CA LEU A 535 -6.02 24.93 -17.97
C LEU A 535 -6.08 24.80 -16.45
N SER A 536 -5.35 23.83 -15.92
CA SER A 536 -5.01 23.72 -14.50
C SER A 536 -3.50 23.68 -14.35
N LEU A 537 -2.96 24.47 -13.40
CA LEU A 537 -1.56 24.51 -13.04
C LEU A 537 -1.44 24.37 -11.52
N GLY A 538 -0.40 23.71 -11.08
CA GLY A 538 -0.07 23.57 -9.66
C GLY A 538 1.44 23.60 -9.46
N ALA A 539 1.85 24.22 -8.36
CA ALA A 539 3.22 24.13 -7.87
C ALA A 539 3.18 23.94 -6.36
N ASN A 540 3.97 23.03 -5.85
CA ASN A 540 4.13 22.82 -4.41
C ASN A 540 5.60 22.69 -4.07
N LEU A 541 6.05 23.46 -3.08
CA LEU A 541 7.36 23.36 -2.46
C LEU A 541 7.19 22.70 -1.10
N TYR A 542 8.07 21.76 -0.78
CA TYR A 542 8.07 21.12 0.52
C TYR A 542 9.48 20.99 1.09
N TYR A 543 9.57 21.09 2.41
CA TYR A 543 10.78 20.80 3.18
C TYR A 543 10.40 20.01 4.43
N MET A 544 10.81 18.75 4.48
CA MET A 544 10.51 17.77 5.52
C MET A 544 11.81 17.49 6.28
N ASP A 545 11.96 18.04 7.48
CA ASP A 545 13.12 17.83 8.37
C ASP A 545 12.81 16.76 9.39
N TYR A 546 13.65 15.72 9.44
CA TYR A 546 13.45 14.55 10.28
C TYR A 546 14.48 14.49 11.39
N LYS A 547 14.03 14.05 12.57
CA LYS A 547 14.87 13.63 13.69
C LYS A 547 14.63 12.17 13.98
N ASP A 548 15.72 11.42 14.16
CA ASP A 548 15.74 9.98 14.40
C ASP A 548 14.91 9.19 13.36
N GLN A 549 14.96 9.60 12.07
CA GLN A 549 14.24 8.92 11.00
C GLN A 549 14.71 7.46 10.87
N LEU A 550 13.77 6.52 10.85
CA LEU A 550 14.05 5.12 10.48
C LEU A 550 14.20 5.02 8.96
N VAL A 551 15.42 5.12 8.48
CA VAL A 551 15.76 5.10 7.06
C VAL A 551 16.02 3.67 6.61
N LEU A 552 15.51 3.30 5.42
CA LEU A 552 15.76 1.98 4.84
C LEU A 552 17.27 1.75 4.66
N THR A 553 17.78 0.61 5.13
CA THR A 553 19.20 0.25 4.99
C THR A 553 19.56 -0.16 3.56
N GLY A 554 18.60 -0.67 2.83
CA GLY A 554 18.74 -1.35 1.56
C GLY A 554 18.60 -2.87 1.68
N GLU A 555 18.72 -3.41 2.86
CA GLU A 555 18.60 -4.83 3.16
C GLU A 555 17.15 -5.25 3.33
N LEU A 556 16.89 -6.54 3.13
CA LEU A 556 15.61 -7.19 3.40
C LEU A 556 15.76 -8.18 4.54
N ASN A 557 14.71 -8.36 5.32
CA ASN A 557 14.61 -9.47 6.25
C ASN A 557 14.34 -10.80 5.51
N GLU A 558 14.23 -11.91 6.24
CA GLU A 558 14.00 -13.25 5.65
C GLU A 558 12.73 -13.40 4.81
N ILE A 559 11.80 -12.47 4.91
CA ILE A 559 10.51 -12.48 4.20
C ILE A 559 10.38 -11.35 3.17
N GLY A 560 11.50 -10.76 2.80
CA GLY A 560 11.54 -9.71 1.78
C GLY A 560 11.03 -8.34 2.24
N GLU A 561 10.85 -8.11 3.55
CA GLU A 561 10.47 -6.79 4.06
C GLU A 561 11.71 -5.91 4.27
N PRO A 562 11.64 -4.61 3.89
CA PRO A 562 12.76 -3.70 4.04
C PRO A 562 13.15 -3.45 5.49
N MET A 563 14.44 -3.56 5.79
CA MET A 563 15.01 -3.21 7.09
C MET A 563 15.28 -1.71 7.18
N ALA A 564 15.19 -1.15 8.38
CA ALA A 564 15.42 0.26 8.63
C ALA A 564 16.19 0.49 9.94
N THR A 565 16.99 1.57 9.99
CA THR A 565 17.72 2.01 11.16
C THR A 565 17.56 3.50 11.40
N ASN A 566 17.65 3.96 12.66
CA ASN A 566 17.50 5.37 12.99
C ASN A 566 18.71 6.20 12.51
N MET A 567 18.39 7.28 11.78
CA MET A 567 19.35 8.32 11.41
C MET A 567 19.03 9.60 12.20
N PRO A 568 20.00 10.16 12.95
CA PRO A 568 19.74 11.30 13.82
C PRO A 568 19.15 12.51 13.09
N ASP A 569 19.69 12.82 11.91
CA ASP A 569 19.32 13.98 11.10
C ASP A 569 19.22 13.63 9.63
N SER A 570 18.06 13.88 9.04
CA SER A 570 17.84 13.74 7.60
C SER A 570 16.80 14.76 7.11
N TYR A 571 16.74 14.98 5.80
CA TYR A 571 15.72 15.83 5.22
C TYR A 571 15.28 15.34 3.83
N ARG A 572 14.07 15.72 3.47
CA ARG A 572 13.52 15.60 2.13
C ARG A 572 12.99 16.95 1.70
N MET A 573 13.40 17.45 0.56
CA MET A 573 12.91 18.72 0.00
C MET A 573 12.66 18.57 -1.48
N GLY A 574 11.71 19.33 -1.99
CA GLY A 574 11.45 19.28 -3.42
C GLY A 574 10.40 20.26 -3.91
N MET A 575 10.25 20.25 -5.22
CA MET A 575 9.25 21.00 -5.96
C MET A 575 8.44 20.05 -6.82
N GLU A 576 7.13 20.08 -6.65
CA GLU A 576 6.15 19.36 -7.45
C GLU A 576 5.44 20.33 -8.37
N LEU A 577 5.55 20.14 -9.68
CA LEU A 577 4.81 20.90 -10.70
C LEU A 577 3.73 20.02 -11.33
N MET A 578 2.57 20.57 -11.54
CA MET A 578 1.41 19.90 -12.14
C MET A 578 0.82 20.77 -13.24
N ALA A 579 0.42 20.15 -14.35
CA ALA A 579 -0.26 20.81 -15.45
C ALA A 579 -1.37 19.90 -15.99
N GLY A 580 -2.50 20.51 -16.33
CA GLY A 580 -3.62 19.83 -17.00
C GLY A 580 -4.22 20.72 -18.06
N ILE A 581 -4.48 20.18 -19.25
CA ILE A 581 -5.17 20.83 -20.34
C ILE A 581 -6.39 20.00 -20.72
N ARG A 582 -7.51 20.67 -20.96
CA ARG A 582 -8.75 20.10 -21.46
C ARG A 582 -9.26 20.93 -22.62
N THR A 583 -9.61 20.28 -23.73
CA THR A 583 -10.13 20.96 -24.92
C THR A 583 -11.55 20.52 -25.22
N ASP A 584 -12.31 21.38 -25.88
CA ASP A 584 -13.70 21.08 -26.28
C ASP A 584 -13.77 20.04 -27.44
N PHE A 585 -12.65 19.75 -28.12
CA PHE A 585 -12.58 18.74 -29.19
C PHE A 585 -12.13 17.35 -28.70
N GLY A 586 -12.06 17.14 -27.37
CA GLY A 586 -11.81 15.82 -26.77
C GLY A 586 -10.35 15.51 -26.48
N PHE A 587 -9.40 16.43 -26.73
CA PHE A 587 -8.02 16.26 -26.30
C PHE A 587 -7.82 16.66 -24.82
N SER A 588 -7.07 15.86 -24.08
CA SER A 588 -6.62 16.19 -22.73
C SER A 588 -5.17 15.81 -22.50
N TRP A 589 -4.49 16.61 -21.70
CA TRP A 589 -3.13 16.37 -21.26
C TRP A 589 -3.03 16.60 -19.76
N ASP A 590 -2.47 15.63 -19.04
CA ASP A 590 -2.13 15.71 -17.63
C ASP A 590 -0.65 15.41 -17.48
N ALA A 591 0.08 16.24 -16.76
CA ALA A 591 1.48 16.01 -16.45
C ALA A 591 1.81 16.46 -15.04
N ASN A 592 2.79 15.81 -14.44
CA ASN A 592 3.45 16.31 -13.24
C ASN A 592 4.95 15.99 -13.29
N ALA A 593 5.72 16.83 -12.63
CA ALA A 593 7.16 16.65 -12.48
C ALA A 593 7.57 16.99 -11.06
N THR A 594 8.41 16.17 -10.48
CA THR A 594 8.97 16.37 -9.14
C THR A 594 10.50 16.42 -9.23
N TRP A 595 11.09 17.49 -8.76
CA TRP A 595 12.52 17.56 -8.43
C TRP A 595 12.67 17.49 -6.93
N SER A 596 13.50 16.59 -6.45
CA SER A 596 13.70 16.40 -5.01
C SER A 596 15.17 16.23 -4.66
N ARG A 597 15.48 16.55 -3.41
CA ARG A 597 16.77 16.28 -2.79
C ARG A 597 16.52 15.67 -1.42
N ASN A 598 16.91 14.42 -1.25
CA ASN A 598 16.67 13.62 -0.05
C ASN A 598 18.03 13.20 0.51
N ARG A 599 18.38 13.65 1.74
CA ARG A 599 19.74 13.44 2.29
C ARG A 599 19.71 13.07 3.77
N ILE A 600 20.62 12.17 4.14
CA ILE A 600 21.08 11.98 5.52
C ILE A 600 22.25 12.93 5.73
N ARG A 601 22.26 13.66 6.86
CA ARG A 601 23.38 14.53 7.22
C ARG A 601 24.43 13.74 7.98
N ASN A 602 25.73 13.94 7.63
CA ASN A 602 26.87 13.32 8.32
C ASN A 602 26.74 11.80 8.49
N PHE A 603 26.39 11.10 7.40
CA PHE A 603 26.19 9.66 7.42
C PHE A 603 27.48 8.91 7.75
N THR A 604 27.41 8.01 8.72
CA THR A 604 28.43 7.01 9.03
C THR A 604 27.87 5.63 8.73
N GLU A 605 28.51 4.92 7.83
CA GLU A 605 28.19 3.53 7.52
C GLU A 605 28.94 2.62 8.47
N THR A 606 28.27 1.61 9.01
CA THR A 606 28.89 0.56 9.82
C THR A 606 28.82 -0.75 9.05
N LEU A 607 29.97 -1.26 8.64
CA LEU A 607 30.12 -2.58 8.05
C LEU A 607 30.50 -3.62 9.12
N TYR A 608 30.10 -4.86 8.93
CA TYR A 608 30.40 -5.98 9.81
C TYR A 608 31.19 -7.03 9.05
N GLU A 609 32.17 -7.68 9.71
CA GLU A 609 32.90 -8.82 9.18
C GLU A 609 31.97 -10.03 9.03
N ASN A 610 31.12 -10.24 10.02
CA ASN A 610 30.04 -11.21 10.01
C ASN A 610 28.90 -10.66 10.85
N GLU A 611 27.85 -10.18 10.18
CA GLU A 611 26.74 -9.51 10.86
C GLU A 611 26.00 -10.45 11.82
N ASP A 612 25.79 -11.70 11.42
CA ASP A 612 25.05 -12.70 12.19
C ASP A 612 25.83 -13.16 13.45
N ALA A 613 27.14 -13.07 13.43
CA ALA A 613 28.02 -13.53 14.54
C ALA A 613 28.49 -12.40 15.47
N GLY A 614 28.08 -11.14 15.24
CA GLY A 614 28.53 -10.00 16.03
C GLY A 614 30.03 -9.72 15.87
N GLY A 615 30.58 -9.94 14.66
CA GLY A 615 31.97 -9.75 14.30
C GLY A 615 32.48 -8.30 14.42
N GLU A 616 33.73 -8.08 14.02
CA GLU A 616 34.36 -6.75 14.06
C GLU A 616 33.55 -5.73 13.22
N LYS A 617 33.53 -4.48 13.66
CA LYS A 617 32.91 -3.35 13.00
C LYS A 617 33.95 -2.50 12.24
N TRP A 618 33.52 -1.98 11.10
CA TRP A 618 34.28 -0.98 10.35
C TRP A 618 33.38 0.21 10.04
N GLU A 619 33.66 1.35 10.64
CA GLU A 619 32.92 2.60 10.45
C GLU A 619 33.57 3.45 9.36
N ILE A 620 32.75 3.92 8.41
CA ILE A 620 33.17 4.76 7.27
C ILE A 620 32.32 6.02 7.28
N HIS A 621 32.96 7.20 7.37
CA HIS A 621 32.28 8.48 7.33
C HIS A 621 32.13 8.97 5.89
N HIS A 622 30.87 9.17 5.44
CA HIS A 622 30.54 9.57 4.07
C HIS A 622 30.13 11.06 3.95
N GLY A 623 29.85 11.77 5.06
CA GLY A 623 29.22 13.10 5.02
C GLY A 623 27.75 13.04 4.62
N ASP A 624 27.27 14.00 3.84
CA ASP A 624 25.86 14.05 3.40
C ASP A 624 25.60 13.07 2.24
N THR A 625 24.76 12.06 2.45
CA THR A 625 24.47 11.03 1.45
C THR A 625 22.99 11.02 1.03
N PRO A 626 22.66 10.48 -0.16
CA PRO A 626 21.28 10.27 -0.57
C PRO A 626 20.59 9.26 0.36
N ILE A 627 19.31 9.48 0.64
CA ILE A 627 18.46 8.49 1.29
C ILE A 627 18.12 7.39 0.27
N ALA A 628 18.24 6.13 0.66
CA ALA A 628 17.92 4.99 -0.19
C ALA A 628 16.50 5.09 -0.79
N PHE A 629 16.33 4.56 -2.00
CA PHE A 629 15.07 4.53 -2.76
C PHE A 629 14.39 5.88 -2.95
N SER A 630 15.18 6.95 -3.10
CA SER A 630 14.69 8.32 -3.23
C SER A 630 15.29 8.96 -4.47
N PRO A 631 14.64 8.85 -5.65
CA PRO A 631 15.13 9.47 -6.89
C PRO A 631 15.04 10.99 -6.82
N ASP A 632 15.98 11.68 -7.49
CA ASP A 632 16.02 13.14 -7.52
C ASP A 632 15.01 13.74 -8.52
N PHE A 633 14.51 12.94 -9.51
CA PHE A 633 13.55 13.40 -10.49
C PHE A 633 12.54 12.32 -10.88
N ILE A 634 11.25 12.69 -10.89
CA ILE A 634 10.13 11.88 -11.36
C ILE A 634 9.30 12.73 -12.31
N TRP A 635 8.90 12.18 -13.44
CA TRP A 635 7.99 12.82 -14.38
C TRP A 635 6.91 11.85 -14.82
N ASN A 636 5.65 12.27 -14.71
CA ASN A 636 4.49 11.55 -15.20
C ASN A 636 3.77 12.38 -16.25
N ASN A 637 3.26 11.72 -17.28
CA ASN A 637 2.59 12.35 -18.39
C ASN A 637 1.49 11.46 -18.92
N ARG A 638 0.32 12.02 -19.20
CA ARG A 638 -0.80 11.31 -19.83
C ARG A 638 -1.42 12.20 -20.92
N LEU A 639 -1.38 11.72 -22.14
CA LEU A 639 -2.06 12.29 -23.29
C LEU A 639 -3.29 11.44 -23.58
N SER A 640 -4.47 12.05 -23.66
CA SER A 640 -5.69 11.33 -23.99
C SER A 640 -6.48 12.07 -25.06
N TYR A 641 -7.10 11.31 -25.93
CA TYR A 641 -8.00 11.82 -26.97
C TYR A 641 -9.25 10.98 -27.03
N GLN A 642 -10.39 11.64 -26.89
CA GLN A 642 -11.71 11.03 -27.00
C GLN A 642 -12.44 11.60 -28.23
N TYR A 643 -12.84 10.68 -29.12
CA TYR A 643 -13.66 11.04 -30.27
C TYR A 643 -14.86 10.10 -30.34
N GLN A 644 -16.04 10.67 -30.14
CA GLN A 644 -17.29 9.89 -30.06
C GLN A 644 -17.18 8.77 -29.02
N ASN A 645 -17.21 7.52 -29.46
CA ASN A 645 -17.19 6.32 -28.65
C ASN A 645 -15.77 5.72 -28.48
N PHE A 646 -14.78 6.30 -29.17
CA PHE A 646 -13.38 5.85 -29.12
C PHE A 646 -12.56 6.73 -28.19
N GLU A 647 -11.73 6.09 -27.36
CA GLU A 647 -10.79 6.76 -26.48
C GLU A 647 -9.41 6.12 -26.65
N VAL A 648 -8.39 6.96 -26.79
CA VAL A 648 -6.98 6.56 -26.75
C VAL A 648 -6.26 7.37 -25.67
N SER A 649 -5.38 6.70 -24.90
CA SER A 649 -4.58 7.35 -23.88
C SER A 649 -3.17 6.75 -23.86
N LEU A 650 -2.16 7.62 -23.87
CA LEU A 650 -0.76 7.28 -23.70
C LEU A 650 -0.29 7.85 -22.37
N GLN A 651 0.05 6.98 -21.43
CA GLN A 651 0.59 7.36 -20.12
C GLN A 651 2.05 6.96 -20.05
N SER A 652 2.91 7.90 -19.64
CA SER A 652 4.35 7.68 -19.53
C SER A 652 4.86 8.11 -18.16
N GLN A 653 5.84 7.39 -17.64
CA GLN A 653 6.54 7.70 -16.41
C GLN A 653 8.05 7.63 -16.63
N TYR A 654 8.76 8.65 -16.20
CA TYR A 654 10.22 8.67 -16.05
C TYR A 654 10.59 8.73 -14.58
N VAL A 655 11.52 7.90 -14.16
CA VAL A 655 12.12 7.93 -12.82
C VAL A 655 13.64 7.95 -13.00
N SER A 656 14.31 8.92 -12.38
CA SER A 656 15.77 9.00 -12.40
C SER A 656 16.39 7.85 -11.59
N LYS A 657 17.69 7.62 -11.77
CA LYS A 657 18.43 6.63 -10.97
C LYS A 657 18.25 6.89 -9.48
N GLN A 658 18.28 5.83 -8.70
CA GLN A 658 18.19 5.88 -7.24
C GLN A 658 19.12 4.85 -6.62
N TYR A 659 19.67 5.18 -5.46
CA TYR A 659 20.50 4.25 -4.69
C TYR A 659 19.62 3.35 -3.83
N MET A 660 19.97 2.08 -3.71
CA MET A 660 19.30 1.13 -2.82
C MET A 660 19.88 1.17 -1.40
N SER A 661 21.11 1.68 -1.23
CA SER A 661 21.78 1.87 0.07
C SER A 661 22.09 3.34 0.32
N ASN A 662 22.30 3.70 1.59
CA ASN A 662 22.59 5.07 2.01
C ASN A 662 24.06 5.47 1.81
N ALA A 663 24.94 4.54 1.51
CA ALA A 663 26.39 4.77 1.33
C ALA A 663 26.78 5.26 -0.08
N ARG A 664 25.79 5.47 -0.98
CA ARG A 664 25.98 5.94 -2.36
C ARG A 664 26.95 5.07 -3.17
N GLN A 665 26.81 3.74 -3.05
CA GLN A 665 27.61 2.80 -3.85
C GLN A 665 27.03 2.67 -5.27
N GLU A 666 27.88 2.71 -6.30
CA GLU A 666 27.42 2.59 -7.69
C GLU A 666 27.00 1.14 -8.05
N GLU A 667 27.40 0.15 -7.28
CA GLU A 667 26.90 -1.23 -7.36
C GLU A 667 25.49 -1.38 -6.81
N HIS A 668 25.01 -0.44 -5.99
CA HIS A 668 23.70 -0.44 -5.35
C HIS A 668 22.72 0.53 -6.04
N VAL A 669 22.66 0.52 -7.35
CA VAL A 669 21.85 1.47 -8.13
C VAL A 669 20.72 0.75 -8.84
N LEU A 670 19.53 1.31 -8.74
CA LEU A 670 18.44 1.11 -9.70
C LEU A 670 18.60 2.17 -10.79
N ASP A 671 18.78 1.74 -12.03
CA ASP A 671 18.97 2.62 -13.16
C ASP A 671 17.73 3.46 -13.48
N ALA A 672 17.92 4.60 -14.13
CA ALA A 672 16.80 5.41 -14.60
C ALA A 672 16.00 4.67 -15.66
N TYR A 673 14.67 4.85 -15.66
CA TYR A 673 13.81 4.24 -16.67
C TYR A 673 12.73 5.19 -17.18
N PHE A 674 12.26 4.90 -18.40
CA PHE A 674 11.14 5.57 -19.05
C PHE A 674 10.17 4.54 -19.61
N VAL A 675 8.99 4.42 -19.02
CA VAL A 675 7.97 3.44 -19.38
C VAL A 675 6.71 4.13 -19.87
N SER A 676 6.14 3.63 -20.97
CA SER A 676 4.90 4.14 -21.56
C SER A 676 3.88 3.03 -21.72
N ASN A 677 2.64 3.32 -21.37
CA ASN A 677 1.50 2.43 -21.50
C ASN A 677 0.48 3.06 -22.46
N LEU A 678 -0.01 2.28 -23.42
CA LEU A 678 -1.03 2.68 -24.38
C LEU A 678 -2.36 2.03 -24.01
N HIS A 679 -3.40 2.83 -23.85
CA HIS A 679 -4.75 2.35 -23.59
C HIS A 679 -5.67 2.76 -24.75
N LEU A 680 -6.42 1.80 -25.27
CA LEU A 680 -7.42 1.97 -26.31
C LEU A 680 -8.76 1.46 -25.82
N SER A 681 -9.84 2.17 -26.03
CA SER A 681 -11.17 1.65 -25.71
C SER A 681 -12.24 2.15 -26.67
N TYR A 682 -13.28 1.34 -26.84
CA TYR A 682 -14.43 1.63 -27.64
C TYR A 682 -15.72 1.29 -26.89
N SER A 683 -16.61 2.26 -26.78
CA SER A 683 -17.93 2.11 -26.14
C SER A 683 -18.99 1.87 -27.21
N PHE A 684 -19.92 0.92 -26.97
CA PHE A 684 -20.99 0.60 -27.90
C PHE A 684 -22.27 0.23 -27.13
N LYS A 685 -23.39 0.25 -27.83
CA LYS A 685 -24.71 -0.10 -27.28
C LYS A 685 -25.12 -1.49 -27.76
N LEU A 686 -25.68 -2.28 -26.86
CA LEU A 686 -26.32 -3.56 -27.18
C LEU A 686 -27.78 -3.48 -26.76
N PRO A 687 -28.70 -4.20 -27.43
CA PRO A 687 -30.14 -4.09 -27.17
C PRO A 687 -30.60 -4.37 -25.74
N TRP A 688 -29.82 -5.17 -25.00
CA TRP A 688 -30.14 -5.65 -23.63
C TRP A 688 -29.13 -5.18 -22.58
N VAL A 689 -28.24 -4.25 -22.93
CA VAL A 689 -27.18 -3.72 -22.04
C VAL A 689 -27.23 -2.19 -22.10
N LYS A 690 -27.22 -1.52 -20.94
CA LYS A 690 -27.19 -0.05 -20.88
C LYS A 690 -25.93 0.53 -21.53
N SER A 691 -24.80 -0.09 -21.26
CA SER A 691 -23.53 0.28 -21.90
C SER A 691 -22.58 -0.92 -21.96
N ALA A 692 -21.84 -1.01 -23.05
CA ALA A 692 -20.76 -1.97 -23.26
C ALA A 692 -19.49 -1.23 -23.68
N LYS A 693 -18.34 -1.66 -23.17
CA LYS A 693 -17.02 -1.12 -23.49
C LYS A 693 -16.03 -2.26 -23.67
N VAL A 694 -15.29 -2.23 -24.77
CA VAL A 694 -14.16 -3.12 -25.02
C VAL A 694 -12.89 -2.28 -25.09
N GLY A 695 -11.77 -2.82 -24.63
CA GLY A 695 -10.51 -2.11 -24.72
C GLY A 695 -9.30 -3.03 -24.71
N LEU A 696 -8.15 -2.41 -25.00
CA LEU A 696 -6.85 -3.02 -25.07
C LEU A 696 -5.84 -2.10 -24.37
N THR A 697 -5.07 -2.64 -23.46
CA THR A 697 -3.95 -1.93 -22.85
C THR A 697 -2.67 -2.64 -23.19
N VAL A 698 -1.69 -1.89 -23.71
CA VAL A 698 -0.34 -2.35 -23.96
C VAL A 698 0.54 -1.68 -22.90
N TYR A 699 0.99 -2.45 -21.94
CA TYR A 699 1.94 -2.01 -20.92
C TYR A 699 3.36 -2.07 -21.48
N ASN A 700 4.21 -1.14 -21.05
CA ASN A 700 5.59 -1.03 -21.48
C ASN A 700 5.73 -1.09 -23.01
N LEU A 701 5.09 -0.15 -23.70
CA LEU A 701 4.94 -0.10 -25.16
C LEU A 701 6.28 -0.22 -25.90
N PHE A 702 7.35 0.35 -25.35
CA PHE A 702 8.68 0.41 -25.97
C PHE A 702 9.62 -0.71 -25.49
N ASN A 703 9.11 -1.68 -24.72
CA ASN A 703 9.87 -2.84 -24.21
C ASN A 703 11.11 -2.45 -23.40
N GLU A 704 10.98 -1.42 -22.58
CA GLU A 704 12.05 -0.99 -21.67
C GLU A 704 12.39 -2.12 -20.69
N LYS A 705 13.67 -2.39 -20.50
CA LYS A 705 14.16 -3.34 -19.49
C LYS A 705 14.57 -2.55 -18.26
N TYR A 706 13.80 -2.66 -17.20
CA TYR A 706 14.03 -1.89 -15.99
C TYR A 706 13.72 -2.68 -14.71
N GLU A 707 14.25 -2.19 -13.62
CA GLU A 707 14.01 -2.63 -12.26
C GLU A 707 13.49 -1.44 -11.44
N ASN A 708 12.42 -1.63 -10.67
CA ASN A 708 11.84 -0.56 -9.86
C ASN A 708 11.92 -0.80 -8.36
N ASN A 709 12.45 -1.96 -7.97
CA ASN A 709 12.74 -2.34 -6.60
C ASN A 709 13.97 -3.24 -6.56
N GLY A 710 14.51 -3.46 -5.36
CA GLY A 710 15.65 -4.32 -5.14
C GLY A 710 16.08 -4.32 -3.69
N TYR A 711 17.17 -4.99 -3.40
CA TYR A 711 17.88 -4.90 -2.14
C TYR A 711 19.39 -4.75 -2.38
N ALA A 712 20.08 -4.22 -1.39
CA ALA A 712 21.53 -4.09 -1.42
C ALA A 712 22.10 -4.11 0.00
N GLY A 713 23.26 -4.70 0.13
CA GLY A 713 24.01 -4.71 1.38
C GLY A 713 25.51 -4.75 1.15
N SER A 714 26.25 -4.51 2.21
CA SER A 714 27.72 -4.51 2.21
C SER A 714 28.26 -5.10 3.47
N GLY A 715 29.39 -5.76 3.38
CA GLY A 715 30.19 -6.21 4.51
C GLY A 715 31.67 -6.01 4.22
N PHE A 716 32.52 -6.53 5.08
CA PHE A 716 33.96 -6.58 4.82
C PHE A 716 34.55 -7.93 5.25
N TYR A 717 35.71 -8.22 4.72
CA TYR A 717 36.55 -9.36 5.09
C TYR A 717 38.02 -8.94 5.13
N TYR A 718 38.86 -9.77 5.69
CA TYR A 718 40.29 -9.55 5.70
C TYR A 718 40.98 -10.31 4.57
N ASP A 719 41.83 -9.60 3.80
CA ASP A 719 42.78 -10.20 2.87
C ASP A 719 44.18 -9.61 3.13
N GLY A 720 45.15 -10.46 3.44
CA GLY A 720 46.50 -10.05 3.75
C GLY A 720 46.63 -9.09 4.97
N GLY A 721 45.64 -9.00 5.84
CA GLY A 721 45.53 -8.08 6.97
C GLY A 721 44.92 -6.73 6.66
N GLU A 722 44.49 -6.48 5.41
CA GLU A 722 43.74 -5.32 5.01
C GLU A 722 42.23 -5.61 5.02
N LYS A 723 41.40 -4.62 5.44
CA LYS A 723 39.95 -4.71 5.35
C LYS A 723 39.48 -4.42 3.93
N LEU A 724 38.85 -5.40 3.29
CA LEU A 724 38.27 -5.27 1.96
C LEU A 724 36.75 -5.31 2.04
N ARG A 725 36.11 -4.32 1.44
CA ARG A 725 34.65 -4.24 1.30
C ARG A 725 34.17 -5.22 0.22
N TYR A 726 33.02 -5.85 0.46
CA TYR A 726 32.22 -6.50 -0.57
C TYR A 726 30.82 -5.91 -0.62
N ASN A 727 30.22 -5.90 -1.81
CA ASN A 727 28.87 -5.44 -2.03
C ASN A 727 28.03 -6.56 -2.65
N TYR A 728 26.76 -6.59 -2.34
CA TYR A 728 25.78 -7.47 -2.98
C TYR A 728 24.47 -6.74 -3.24
N ALA A 729 23.76 -7.11 -4.30
CA ALA A 729 22.48 -6.53 -4.66
C ALA A 729 21.63 -7.52 -5.44
N GLY A 730 20.32 -7.45 -5.24
CA GLY A 730 19.31 -8.13 -6.03
C GLY A 730 18.29 -7.14 -6.59
N TYR A 731 17.71 -7.46 -7.73
CA TYR A 731 16.90 -6.54 -8.53
C TYR A 731 15.56 -7.16 -8.90
N ALA A 732 14.48 -6.44 -8.68
CA ALA A 732 13.12 -6.84 -9.06
C ALA A 732 12.86 -6.45 -10.52
N ALA A 733 13.14 -7.35 -11.45
CA ALA A 733 12.96 -7.11 -12.87
C ALA A 733 11.48 -6.97 -13.24
N GLN A 734 11.18 -5.92 -13.99
CA GLN A 734 9.83 -5.62 -14.44
C GLN A 734 9.56 -6.18 -15.84
N ALA A 735 8.27 -6.44 -16.12
CA ALA A 735 7.84 -7.00 -17.40
C ALA A 735 8.14 -6.07 -18.57
N GLY A 736 8.63 -6.65 -19.65
CA GLY A 736 8.68 -6.00 -20.96
C GLY A 736 7.29 -5.75 -21.53
N THR A 737 7.17 -5.52 -22.83
CA THR A 737 5.87 -5.30 -23.47
C THR A 737 4.91 -6.45 -23.19
N ASN A 738 3.77 -6.11 -22.64
CA ASN A 738 2.70 -7.07 -22.33
C ASN A 738 1.33 -6.44 -22.58
N VAL A 739 0.30 -7.27 -22.77
CA VAL A 739 -0.98 -6.83 -23.30
C VAL A 739 -2.13 -7.37 -22.47
N LEU A 740 -3.14 -6.56 -22.25
CA LEU A 740 -4.39 -6.93 -21.57
C LEU A 740 -5.59 -6.41 -22.35
N GLY A 741 -6.47 -7.32 -22.77
CA GLY A 741 -7.79 -6.99 -23.30
C GLY A 741 -8.82 -6.90 -22.17
N HIS A 742 -9.82 -6.01 -22.27
CA HIS A 742 -10.86 -5.89 -21.26
C HIS A 742 -12.25 -5.67 -21.87
N LEU A 743 -13.26 -6.10 -21.13
CA LEU A 743 -14.68 -5.96 -21.43
C LEU A 743 -15.43 -5.45 -20.21
N SER A 744 -16.24 -4.42 -20.37
CA SER A 744 -17.15 -3.92 -19.34
C SER A 744 -18.59 -3.93 -19.87
N LEU A 745 -19.52 -4.48 -19.10
CA LEU A 745 -20.95 -4.55 -19.41
C LEU A 745 -21.74 -3.99 -18.23
N ASN A 746 -22.66 -3.05 -18.49
CA ASN A 746 -23.57 -2.50 -17.49
C ASN A 746 -25.02 -2.73 -17.95
N PHE A 747 -25.83 -3.33 -17.09
CA PHE A 747 -27.22 -3.69 -17.33
C PHE A 747 -28.19 -2.79 -16.59
#